data_03b16c3070a884ff24f2081f2c4280be
#
_entry.id   03b16c3070a884ff24f2081f2c4280be
#
_cell.length_a   1.000
_cell.length_b   1.000
_cell.length_c   1.000
_cell.angle_alpha   90.00
_cell.angle_beta   90.00
_cell.angle_gamma   90.00
#
_symmetry.space_group_name_H-M   'P 1'
#
loop_
_entity.id
_entity.type
_entity.pdbx_description
1 polymer ?
#
loop_
_entity_poly.entity_id
_entity_poly.type
_entity_poly.pdbx_seq_one_letter_code
_entity_poly.pdbx_strand_id
1 'polypeptide(L)'
;MEAQKQKLKRTQKEISKPEDFTDPEVLYNRLITTIREYHPSTDLSMVEKAYRLARDAHKDQKRKSGEPYIIHPLCVAIILAELELDKETIVAGLLHDVVEDTTATLEDLSREFNDEVALLVDGVTKLGQLSYSHDKMDLQAENLRKMFLAMAKDIRVILIKLADRLHNMRTLQYMKPEKQKEKARETMDIYAPIAHRLGISKIKTELDDLSLKYLQPEVYKDLEEKLQTNKEGRENFIQSIIDEVSKHIEEAGIRAEIDGRVKHLFSIYKKMRNQNKTLDQIYDIFAVRIKVDTVKDCYAALGVIHEMYKPIPGRFKDYIAMPKQNMYQSLHTTLIGSSGTPFEIQIRTFEMHRTAEYGIAAHWKYKEGGGNINKEEEKLSWLRQILEWQQDMSDNKEFLTMLKTDLDLFTEQVYCFTPQGDVKTLPAGSTPIDFAYMIHTAVGNKMVGARVNGRQVPIDYKLQNGDRVTIVTSQNSNGPSRDWLSIVKSSQAKTKINQWFKTQFKEENISKGKELLDRYCKAKGLVMSKYMKPEYQKKCMHKYGLKNWDSILAAIGHGGLKEGQVINKLVEEYDKENRKNLTDQDALNEIEEKNKTKAVEKARSKSGITVRGIHDVSVRFSKCCSPVPGDEIIGFVTRGRGISIHRTDCVNILSMPESDRARLIDAEWEEEAVEKGGELYMTEICLYAHNRTGILLDISKVFMELKVDIKSVSTRTSKQGLATIVLSFEIGGIDDLNHIIKKLRNIESVIDIERSAG
;
A
#
# COMPACT_ATOMS: atom_id res chain seq x y z
N MET A 1 -19.43 46.09 -1.24
CA MET A 1 -19.55 45.17 -0.10
C MET A 1 -20.29 43.90 -0.47
N GLU A 2 -21.45 43.89 -1.13
CA GLU A 2 -22.14 42.67 -1.55
C GLU A 2 -21.41 41.87 -2.63
N ALA A 3 -20.77 42.52 -3.59
CA ALA A 3 -19.98 41.86 -4.62
C ALA A 3 -18.69 41.22 -4.03
N GLN A 4 -18.13 41.77 -2.96
CA GLN A 4 -17.02 41.16 -2.20
C GLN A 4 -17.48 39.99 -1.37
N LYS A 5 -18.68 40.04 -0.76
CA LYS A 5 -19.28 38.90 -0.05
C LYS A 5 -19.63 37.73 -0.98
N GLN A 6 -20.02 38.01 -2.21
CA GLN A 6 -20.22 36.96 -3.24
C GLN A 6 -18.90 36.39 -3.74
N LYS A 7 -17.80 37.19 -3.82
CA LYS A 7 -16.45 36.70 -4.13
C LYS A 7 -15.86 35.84 -3.02
N LEU A 8 -16.08 36.20 -1.74
CA LEU A 8 -15.62 35.39 -0.60
C LEU A 8 -16.29 34.00 -0.52
N LYS A 9 -17.53 33.86 -0.99
CA LYS A 9 -18.19 32.55 -1.14
C LYS A 9 -17.64 31.70 -2.28
N ARG A 10 -16.89 32.28 -3.22
CA ARG A 10 -16.30 31.58 -4.38
C ARG A 10 -14.94 30.91 -4.10
N THR A 11 -14.24 31.26 -3.01
CA THR A 11 -12.87 30.81 -2.76
C THR A 11 -12.75 29.50 -1.96
N GLN A 12 -13.84 29.01 -1.40
CA GLN A 12 -13.92 27.62 -0.90
C GLN A 12 -14.80 26.79 -1.85
N LYS A 13 -14.38 26.62 -3.10
CA LYS A 13 -14.85 25.47 -3.87
C LYS A 13 -14.25 24.21 -3.19
N GLU A 14 -14.85 23.78 -2.08
CA GLU A 14 -14.82 22.36 -1.74
C GLU A 14 -15.23 21.63 -3.03
N ILE A 15 -14.54 20.54 -3.38
CA ILE A 15 -15.02 19.67 -4.45
C ILE A 15 -16.47 19.39 -4.08
N SER A 16 -17.40 19.99 -4.82
CA SER A 16 -18.80 20.01 -4.45
C SER A 16 -19.28 18.57 -4.37
N LYS A 17 -19.70 18.15 -3.18
CA LYS A 17 -20.28 16.82 -2.96
C LYS A 17 -21.51 16.73 -3.87
N PRO A 18 -21.57 15.79 -4.83
CA PRO A 18 -22.81 15.57 -5.55
C PRO A 18 -23.86 15.14 -4.53
N GLU A 19 -25.01 15.77 -4.58
CA GLU A 19 -26.17 15.24 -3.85
C GLU A 19 -26.49 13.89 -4.49
N ASP A 20 -26.56 12.83 -3.69
CA ASP A 20 -27.02 11.52 -4.13
C ASP A 20 -28.41 11.71 -4.78
N PHE A 21 -28.63 11.07 -5.96
CA PHE A 21 -29.87 11.21 -6.75
C PHE A 21 -30.10 12.53 -7.50
N THR A 22 -29.06 13.34 -7.73
CA THR A 22 -29.17 14.51 -8.61
C THR A 22 -29.46 14.07 -10.05
N ASP A 23 -30.36 14.79 -10.73
CA ASP A 23 -30.71 14.52 -12.13
C ASP A 23 -29.45 14.56 -13.03
N PRO A 24 -29.21 13.54 -13.87
CA PRO A 24 -28.07 13.49 -14.79
C PRO A 24 -27.92 14.74 -15.67
N GLU A 25 -29.01 15.36 -16.11
CA GLU A 25 -28.96 16.58 -16.91
C GLU A 25 -28.45 17.78 -16.11
N VAL A 26 -28.79 17.87 -14.82
CA VAL A 26 -28.26 18.91 -13.94
C VAL A 26 -26.75 18.74 -13.76
N LEU A 27 -26.27 17.50 -13.58
CA LEU A 27 -24.84 17.17 -13.45
C LEU A 27 -24.11 17.45 -14.77
N TYR A 28 -24.70 17.11 -15.91
CA TYR A 28 -24.14 17.42 -17.23
C TYR A 28 -24.00 18.94 -17.43
N ASN A 29 -25.03 19.71 -17.16
CA ASN A 29 -24.98 21.17 -17.27
C ASN A 29 -23.90 21.77 -16.33
N ARG A 30 -23.75 21.21 -15.13
CA ARG A 30 -22.66 21.59 -14.22
C ARG A 30 -21.29 21.28 -14.81
N LEU A 31 -21.08 20.08 -15.40
CA LEU A 31 -19.84 19.71 -16.08
C LEU A 31 -19.50 20.75 -17.17
N ILE A 32 -20.44 21.05 -18.05
CA ILE A 32 -20.27 22.04 -19.15
C ILE A 32 -19.91 23.41 -18.57
N THR A 33 -20.60 23.86 -17.52
CA THR A 33 -20.34 25.16 -16.88
C THR A 33 -18.92 25.17 -16.28
N THR A 34 -18.52 24.11 -15.61
CA THR A 34 -17.18 24.00 -15.02
C THR A 34 -16.10 24.03 -16.09
N ILE A 35 -16.26 23.34 -17.22
CA ILE A 35 -15.29 23.36 -18.32
C ILE A 35 -15.18 24.77 -18.90
N ARG A 36 -16.31 25.47 -19.12
CA ARG A 36 -16.33 26.82 -19.69
C ARG A 36 -15.66 27.86 -18.77
N GLU A 37 -15.61 27.65 -17.49
CA GLU A 37 -14.94 28.57 -16.54
C GLU A 37 -13.42 28.68 -16.82
N TYR A 38 -12.77 27.60 -17.26
CA TYR A 38 -11.32 27.59 -17.52
C TYR A 38 -10.96 27.46 -19.02
N HIS A 39 -11.91 27.02 -19.87
CA HIS A 39 -11.78 26.92 -21.32
C HIS A 39 -13.00 27.49 -22.06
N PRO A 40 -13.16 28.81 -22.10
CA PRO A 40 -14.38 29.45 -22.68
C PRO A 40 -14.62 29.16 -24.16
N SER A 41 -13.53 28.94 -24.93
CA SER A 41 -13.54 28.75 -26.39
C SER A 41 -13.47 27.29 -26.85
N THR A 42 -13.45 26.33 -25.93
CA THR A 42 -13.31 24.91 -26.29
C THR A 42 -14.57 24.36 -26.97
N ASP A 43 -14.37 23.63 -28.06
CA ASP A 43 -15.43 22.82 -28.67
C ASP A 43 -15.76 21.61 -27.74
N LEU A 44 -17.01 21.59 -27.28
CA LEU A 44 -17.52 20.58 -26.34
C LEU A 44 -18.28 19.42 -27.01
N SER A 45 -18.29 19.38 -28.35
CA SER A 45 -19.02 18.35 -29.13
C SER A 45 -18.59 16.94 -28.78
N MET A 46 -17.28 16.74 -28.51
CA MET A 46 -16.72 15.46 -28.07
C MET A 46 -17.21 15.07 -26.68
N VAL A 47 -17.33 16.00 -25.75
CA VAL A 47 -17.82 15.77 -24.37
C VAL A 47 -19.31 15.41 -24.41
N GLU A 48 -20.11 16.12 -25.24
CA GLU A 48 -21.52 15.80 -25.43
C GLU A 48 -21.72 14.40 -26.02
N LYS A 49 -20.93 14.06 -27.05
CA LYS A 49 -20.95 12.73 -27.67
C LYS A 49 -20.63 11.64 -26.67
N ALA A 50 -19.59 11.85 -25.83
CA ALA A 50 -19.18 10.91 -24.77
C ALA A 50 -20.28 10.73 -23.70
N TYR A 51 -20.93 11.82 -23.28
CA TYR A 51 -22.05 11.75 -22.36
C TYR A 51 -23.20 10.91 -22.90
N ARG A 52 -23.59 11.16 -24.18
CA ARG A 52 -24.68 10.39 -24.83
C ARG A 52 -24.32 8.90 -24.90
N LEU A 53 -23.10 8.58 -25.36
CA LEU A 53 -22.65 7.18 -25.43
C LEU A 53 -22.66 6.51 -24.05
N ALA A 54 -22.08 7.14 -23.02
CA ALA A 54 -22.06 6.60 -21.65
C ALA A 54 -23.47 6.42 -21.08
N ARG A 55 -24.38 7.41 -21.29
CA ARG A 55 -25.77 7.34 -20.86
C ARG A 55 -26.50 6.17 -21.49
N ASP A 56 -26.37 6.00 -22.82
CA ASP A 56 -27.07 4.96 -23.57
C ASP A 56 -26.49 3.57 -23.25
N ALA A 57 -25.18 3.45 -23.05
CA ALA A 57 -24.49 2.22 -22.67
C ALA A 57 -24.87 1.72 -21.25
N HIS A 58 -25.10 2.63 -20.30
CA HIS A 58 -25.48 2.31 -18.92
C HIS A 58 -26.96 2.49 -18.60
N LYS A 59 -27.83 2.60 -19.61
CA LYS A 59 -29.26 2.94 -19.48
C LYS A 59 -30.02 2.08 -18.47
N ASP A 60 -29.76 0.77 -18.48
CA ASP A 60 -30.47 -0.21 -17.64
C ASP A 60 -29.71 -0.55 -16.35
N GLN A 61 -28.58 0.07 -16.12
CA GLN A 61 -27.71 -0.20 -14.95
C GLN A 61 -28.02 0.78 -13.81
N LYS A 62 -28.00 0.24 -12.58
CA LYS A 62 -28.15 1.02 -11.34
C LYS A 62 -26.98 0.74 -10.40
N ARG A 63 -26.56 1.75 -9.65
CA ARG A 63 -25.60 1.61 -8.57
C ARG A 63 -26.23 0.91 -7.34
N LYS A 64 -25.41 0.52 -6.38
CA LYS A 64 -25.87 -0.06 -5.10
C LYS A 64 -26.72 0.88 -4.27
N SER A 65 -26.57 2.18 -4.45
CA SER A 65 -27.43 3.23 -3.92
C SER A 65 -28.84 3.25 -4.51
N GLY A 66 -29.05 2.64 -5.69
CA GLY A 66 -30.31 2.63 -6.45
C GLY A 66 -30.40 3.72 -7.53
N GLU A 67 -29.43 4.65 -7.58
CA GLU A 67 -29.35 5.71 -8.61
C GLU A 67 -28.95 5.18 -9.98
N PRO A 68 -29.27 5.89 -11.10
CA PRO A 68 -28.79 5.55 -12.44
C PRO A 68 -27.26 5.53 -12.48
N TYR A 69 -26.67 4.53 -13.17
CA TYR A 69 -25.22 4.36 -13.21
C TYR A 69 -24.49 5.56 -13.81
N ILE A 70 -25.07 6.25 -14.79
CA ILE A 70 -24.48 7.43 -15.46
C ILE A 70 -24.07 8.57 -14.52
N ILE A 71 -24.65 8.65 -13.32
CA ILE A 71 -24.28 9.64 -12.31
C ILE A 71 -22.82 9.51 -11.91
N HIS A 72 -22.30 8.27 -11.85
CA HIS A 72 -20.91 8.01 -11.51
C HIS A 72 -19.91 8.58 -12.51
N PRO A 73 -19.94 8.23 -13.81
CA PRO A 73 -19.04 8.82 -14.80
C PRO A 73 -19.18 10.35 -14.90
N LEU A 74 -20.40 10.90 -14.75
CA LEU A 74 -20.58 12.35 -14.69
C LEU A 74 -19.87 13.00 -13.51
N CYS A 75 -19.99 12.42 -12.31
CA CYS A 75 -19.29 12.93 -11.13
C CYS A 75 -17.77 12.80 -11.26
N VAL A 76 -17.27 11.71 -11.84
CA VAL A 76 -15.85 11.54 -12.16
C VAL A 76 -15.39 12.64 -13.13
N ALA A 77 -16.13 12.88 -14.22
CA ALA A 77 -15.81 13.93 -15.17
C ALA A 77 -15.84 15.34 -14.55
N ILE A 78 -16.79 15.62 -13.65
CA ILE A 78 -16.84 16.89 -12.90
C ILE A 78 -15.60 17.06 -12.02
N ILE A 79 -15.16 16.02 -11.31
CA ILE A 79 -13.93 16.06 -10.51
C ILE A 79 -12.71 16.37 -11.40
N LEU A 80 -12.62 15.74 -12.59
CA LEU A 80 -11.54 16.00 -13.54
C LEU A 80 -11.62 17.43 -14.11
N ALA A 81 -12.82 17.95 -14.41
CA ALA A 81 -13.02 19.34 -14.85
C ALA A 81 -12.66 20.34 -13.74
N GLU A 82 -12.98 20.04 -12.48
CA GLU A 82 -12.56 20.85 -11.32
C GLU A 82 -11.04 20.84 -11.08
N LEU A 83 -10.30 19.88 -11.64
CA LEU A 83 -8.84 19.85 -11.73
C LEU A 83 -8.29 20.60 -12.94
N GLU A 84 -9.16 21.21 -13.76
CA GLU A 84 -8.84 21.96 -14.99
C GLU A 84 -8.08 21.11 -16.04
N LEU A 85 -8.44 19.83 -16.20
CA LEU A 85 -7.80 18.92 -17.15
C LEU A 85 -8.35 19.09 -18.57
N ASP A 86 -7.60 18.55 -19.56
CA ASP A 86 -7.96 18.59 -20.97
C ASP A 86 -9.25 17.81 -21.28
N LYS A 87 -9.83 18.09 -22.45
CA LYS A 87 -11.10 17.50 -22.89
C LYS A 87 -10.99 15.98 -23.09
N GLU A 88 -9.86 15.47 -23.57
CA GLU A 88 -9.60 14.05 -23.79
C GLU A 88 -9.65 13.29 -22.46
N THR A 89 -9.07 13.84 -21.41
CA THR A 89 -9.11 13.27 -20.04
C THR A 89 -10.53 13.26 -19.48
N ILE A 90 -11.31 14.33 -19.70
CA ILE A 90 -12.70 14.42 -19.26
C ILE A 90 -13.56 13.40 -20.00
N VAL A 91 -13.38 13.28 -21.32
CA VAL A 91 -14.07 12.30 -22.17
C VAL A 91 -13.71 10.87 -21.72
N ALA A 92 -12.42 10.58 -21.47
CA ALA A 92 -12.01 9.30 -20.94
C ALA A 92 -12.61 9.02 -19.55
N GLY A 93 -12.77 10.05 -18.72
CA GLY A 93 -13.48 9.96 -17.44
C GLY A 93 -14.97 9.63 -17.57
N LEU A 94 -15.66 10.15 -18.60
CA LEU A 94 -17.04 9.78 -18.91
C LEU A 94 -17.17 8.34 -19.43
N LEU A 95 -16.14 7.82 -20.11
CA LEU A 95 -16.18 6.53 -20.81
C LEU A 95 -15.42 5.41 -20.07
N HIS A 96 -14.84 5.67 -18.88
CA HIS A 96 -13.89 4.78 -18.25
C HIS A 96 -14.46 3.39 -17.90
N ASP A 97 -15.75 3.28 -17.58
CA ASP A 97 -16.45 2.03 -17.28
C ASP A 97 -17.17 1.42 -18.50
N VAL A 98 -17.28 2.16 -19.61
CA VAL A 98 -18.06 1.71 -20.78
C VAL A 98 -17.50 0.43 -21.38
N VAL A 99 -16.17 0.30 -21.49
CA VAL A 99 -15.51 -0.91 -22.02
C VAL A 99 -15.53 -2.07 -21.02
N GLU A 100 -15.54 -1.79 -19.72
CA GLU A 100 -15.54 -2.82 -18.66
C GLU A 100 -16.94 -3.42 -18.46
N ASP A 101 -17.97 -2.57 -18.44
CA ASP A 101 -19.32 -2.92 -18.02
C ASP A 101 -20.33 -3.08 -19.18
N THR A 102 -19.89 -2.86 -20.43
CA THR A 102 -20.80 -2.95 -21.62
C THR A 102 -20.15 -3.71 -22.78
N THR A 103 -20.84 -3.77 -23.92
CA THR A 103 -20.37 -4.44 -25.15
C THR A 103 -19.46 -3.57 -26.03
N ALA A 104 -19.21 -2.31 -25.67
CA ALA A 104 -18.36 -1.42 -26.44
C ALA A 104 -16.88 -1.85 -26.38
N THR A 105 -16.17 -1.70 -27.50
CA THR A 105 -14.76 -2.09 -27.61
C THR A 105 -13.84 -0.87 -27.66
N LEU A 106 -12.54 -1.06 -27.43
CA LEU A 106 -11.53 0.00 -27.56
C LEU A 106 -11.43 0.50 -29.01
N GLU A 107 -11.61 -0.40 -30.00
CA GLU A 107 -11.62 -0.06 -31.42
C GLU A 107 -12.80 0.87 -31.76
N ASP A 108 -13.96 0.66 -31.12
CA ASP A 108 -15.10 1.56 -31.28
C ASP A 108 -14.80 2.95 -30.72
N LEU A 109 -14.17 3.02 -29.53
CA LEU A 109 -13.78 4.29 -28.93
C LEU A 109 -12.73 5.03 -29.77
N SER A 110 -11.71 4.32 -30.31
CA SER A 110 -10.71 4.91 -31.19
C SER A 110 -11.34 5.51 -32.46
N ARG A 111 -12.28 4.76 -33.08
CA ARG A 111 -12.99 5.22 -34.29
C ARG A 111 -13.94 6.39 -34.03
N GLU A 112 -14.62 6.39 -32.87
CA GLU A 112 -15.64 7.40 -32.58
C GLU A 112 -15.10 8.68 -31.98
N PHE A 113 -13.97 8.61 -31.26
CA PHE A 113 -13.34 9.74 -30.61
C PHE A 113 -11.92 9.99 -31.16
N ASN A 114 -10.93 9.31 -30.63
CA ASN A 114 -9.55 9.27 -31.10
C ASN A 114 -8.76 8.19 -30.36
N ASP A 115 -7.52 7.90 -30.83
CA ASP A 115 -6.64 6.92 -30.21
C ASP A 115 -6.20 7.31 -28.80
N GLU A 116 -6.12 8.60 -28.50
CA GLU A 116 -5.73 9.13 -27.20
C GLU A 116 -6.79 8.80 -26.13
N VAL A 117 -8.07 9.01 -26.41
CA VAL A 117 -9.17 8.64 -25.51
C VAL A 117 -9.20 7.12 -25.30
N ALA A 118 -9.08 6.33 -26.38
CA ALA A 118 -9.06 4.88 -26.29
C ALA A 118 -7.87 4.37 -25.44
N LEU A 119 -6.68 4.98 -25.57
CA LEU A 119 -5.49 4.65 -24.77
C LEU A 119 -5.72 4.95 -23.27
N LEU A 120 -6.33 6.09 -22.95
CA LEU A 120 -6.62 6.46 -21.55
C LEU A 120 -7.64 5.51 -20.93
N VAL A 121 -8.72 5.17 -21.65
CA VAL A 121 -9.73 4.21 -21.17
C VAL A 121 -9.11 2.81 -20.99
N ASP A 122 -8.32 2.31 -21.96
CA ASP A 122 -7.58 1.04 -21.84
C ASP A 122 -6.69 1.01 -20.59
N GLY A 123 -6.00 2.12 -20.34
CA GLY A 123 -5.15 2.26 -19.14
C GLY A 123 -5.95 2.11 -17.84
N VAL A 124 -7.12 2.75 -17.76
CA VAL A 124 -7.99 2.70 -16.57
C VAL A 124 -8.64 1.32 -16.40
N THR A 125 -9.17 0.72 -17.49
CA THR A 125 -9.82 -0.60 -17.52
C THR A 125 -8.85 -1.72 -17.10
N LYS A 126 -7.61 -1.71 -17.60
CA LYS A 126 -6.57 -2.68 -17.19
C LYS A 126 -6.24 -2.65 -15.70
N LEU A 127 -6.54 -1.55 -15.03
CA LEU A 127 -6.43 -1.41 -13.57
C LEU A 127 -7.63 -2.02 -12.82
N GLY A 128 -8.79 -2.18 -13.49
CA GLY A 128 -10.03 -2.76 -12.95
C GLY A 128 -10.07 -4.30 -13.01
N GLN A 129 -9.60 -4.88 -14.12
CA GLN A 129 -9.76 -6.31 -14.48
C GLN A 129 -8.85 -7.30 -13.74
N LEU A 130 -8.63 -7.13 -12.46
CA LEU A 130 -7.66 -7.95 -11.75
C LEU A 130 -8.32 -9.14 -11.06
N SER A 131 -8.24 -10.29 -11.75
CA SER A 131 -8.85 -11.56 -11.38
C SER A 131 -8.06 -12.35 -10.32
N TYR A 132 -8.81 -12.96 -9.47
CA TYR A 132 -8.57 -14.02 -8.50
C TYR A 132 -7.25 -14.78 -8.60
N SER A 133 -6.29 -14.41 -7.77
CA SER A 133 -5.23 -15.29 -7.32
C SER A 133 -5.40 -15.62 -5.82
N HIS A 134 -4.92 -16.78 -5.40
CA HIS A 134 -5.16 -17.33 -4.07
C HIS A 134 -4.50 -16.58 -2.91
N ASP A 135 -3.64 -15.58 -3.19
CA ASP A 135 -2.97 -14.77 -2.17
C ASP A 135 -3.31 -13.29 -2.37
N LYS A 136 -4.04 -12.69 -1.40
CA LYS A 136 -4.44 -11.27 -1.44
C LYS A 136 -3.25 -10.31 -1.61
N MET A 137 -2.08 -10.69 -1.14
CA MET A 137 -0.89 -9.86 -1.17
C MET A 137 -0.22 -9.86 -2.54
N ASP A 138 -0.12 -11.03 -3.19
CA ASP A 138 0.41 -11.15 -4.55
C ASP A 138 -0.46 -10.42 -5.56
N LEU A 139 -1.78 -10.53 -5.41
CA LEU A 139 -2.75 -9.81 -6.23
C LEU A 139 -2.58 -8.28 -6.09
N GLN A 140 -2.45 -7.79 -4.88
CA GLN A 140 -2.26 -6.36 -4.61
C GLN A 140 -0.95 -5.82 -5.23
N ALA A 141 0.14 -6.59 -5.15
CA ALA A 141 1.41 -6.22 -5.76
C ALA A 141 1.34 -6.17 -7.28
N GLU A 142 0.70 -7.16 -7.90
CA GLU A 142 0.53 -7.21 -9.36
C GLU A 142 -0.34 -6.06 -9.87
N ASN A 143 -1.39 -5.72 -9.13
CA ASN A 143 -2.25 -4.59 -9.42
C ASN A 143 -1.49 -3.27 -9.42
N LEU A 144 -0.68 -3.05 -8.38
CA LEU A 144 0.16 -1.86 -8.28
C LEU A 144 1.21 -1.79 -9.38
N ARG A 145 1.82 -2.93 -9.74
CA ARG A 145 2.76 -2.99 -10.86
C ARG A 145 2.12 -2.55 -12.18
N LYS A 146 0.92 -3.06 -12.49
CA LYS A 146 0.17 -2.67 -13.70
C LYS A 146 -0.20 -1.20 -13.67
N MET A 147 -0.61 -0.69 -12.51
CA MET A 147 -0.93 0.73 -12.31
C MET A 147 0.28 1.62 -12.62
N PHE A 148 1.45 1.33 -12.07
CA PHE A 148 2.65 2.11 -12.35
C PHE A 148 3.09 2.03 -13.82
N LEU A 149 2.92 0.88 -14.47
CA LEU A 149 3.17 0.74 -15.91
C LEU A 149 2.21 1.59 -16.75
N ALA A 150 0.94 1.66 -16.39
CA ALA A 150 -0.04 2.51 -17.07
C ALA A 150 0.28 4.00 -16.85
N MET A 151 0.61 4.40 -15.61
CA MET A 151 1.06 5.76 -15.28
C MET A 151 2.31 6.20 -16.06
N ALA A 152 3.22 5.26 -16.32
CA ALA A 152 4.44 5.55 -17.08
C ALA A 152 4.18 5.79 -18.58
N LYS A 153 3.08 5.26 -19.10
CA LYS A 153 2.64 5.54 -20.47
C LYS A 153 1.94 6.89 -20.55
N ASP A 154 1.00 7.15 -19.66
CA ASP A 154 0.32 8.41 -19.53
C ASP A 154 -0.17 8.65 -18.09
N ILE A 155 0.29 9.73 -17.49
CA ILE A 155 -0.03 10.08 -16.10
C ILE A 155 -1.53 10.38 -15.90
N ARG A 156 -2.27 10.75 -16.96
CA ARG A 156 -3.70 11.03 -16.88
C ARG A 156 -4.53 9.82 -16.47
N VAL A 157 -4.04 8.60 -16.75
CA VAL A 157 -4.68 7.36 -16.31
C VAL A 157 -4.85 7.33 -14.79
N ILE A 158 -3.85 7.74 -14.02
CA ILE A 158 -3.98 7.78 -12.56
C ILE A 158 -4.85 8.95 -12.07
N LEU A 159 -4.89 10.08 -12.80
CA LEU A 159 -5.77 11.19 -12.47
C LEU A 159 -7.23 10.76 -12.57
N ILE A 160 -7.59 10.06 -13.65
CA ILE A 160 -8.93 9.48 -13.84
C ILE A 160 -9.22 8.48 -12.71
N LYS A 161 -8.26 7.60 -12.40
CA LYS A 161 -8.43 6.60 -11.33
C LYS A 161 -8.55 7.21 -9.92
N LEU A 162 -7.89 8.33 -9.65
CA LEU A 162 -8.04 9.08 -8.40
C LEU A 162 -9.41 9.75 -8.30
N ALA A 163 -9.94 10.30 -9.42
CA ALA A 163 -11.30 10.87 -9.48
C ALA A 163 -12.36 9.78 -9.29
N ASP A 164 -12.23 8.63 -9.96
CA ASP A 164 -13.07 7.44 -9.75
C ASP A 164 -13.04 6.99 -8.27
N ARG A 165 -11.85 6.83 -7.69
CA ARG A 165 -11.69 6.44 -6.28
C ARG A 165 -12.35 7.44 -5.34
N LEU A 166 -12.20 8.74 -5.60
CA LEU A 166 -12.80 9.78 -4.77
C LEU A 166 -14.32 9.70 -4.79
N HIS A 167 -14.93 9.58 -5.96
CA HIS A 167 -16.38 9.42 -6.05
C HIS A 167 -16.87 8.11 -5.40
N ASN A 168 -16.15 7.01 -5.57
CA ASN A 168 -16.47 5.75 -4.89
C ASN A 168 -16.35 5.87 -3.37
N MET A 169 -15.42 6.64 -2.84
CA MET A 169 -15.29 6.91 -1.40
C MET A 169 -16.43 7.78 -0.87
N ARG A 170 -16.92 8.76 -1.65
CA ARG A 170 -18.08 9.60 -1.30
C ARG A 170 -19.38 8.79 -1.16
N THR A 171 -19.53 7.75 -1.98
CA THR A 171 -20.71 6.87 -2.00
C THR A 171 -20.52 5.55 -1.24
N LEU A 172 -19.46 5.43 -0.45
CA LEU A 172 -19.07 4.19 0.22
C LEU A 172 -20.07 3.72 1.29
N GLN A 173 -20.90 4.62 1.78
CA GLN A 173 -21.96 4.35 2.78
C GLN A 173 -22.97 3.28 2.34
N TYR A 174 -23.18 3.10 1.04
CA TYR A 174 -24.10 2.09 0.48
C TYR A 174 -23.48 0.69 0.39
N MET A 175 -22.24 0.51 0.80
CA MET A 175 -21.56 -0.78 0.83
C MET A 175 -21.66 -1.46 2.20
N LYS A 176 -21.45 -2.78 2.25
CA LYS A 176 -21.37 -3.54 3.52
C LYS A 176 -20.17 -3.04 4.36
N PRO A 177 -20.28 -3.01 5.72
CA PRO A 177 -19.24 -2.46 6.60
C PRO A 177 -17.83 -3.05 6.40
N GLU A 178 -17.75 -4.35 6.10
CA GLU A 178 -16.47 -5.03 5.82
C GLU A 178 -15.79 -4.46 4.55
N LYS A 179 -16.60 -4.24 3.50
CA LYS A 179 -16.12 -3.66 2.24
C LYS A 179 -15.78 -2.16 2.40
N GLN A 180 -16.51 -1.43 3.24
CA GLN A 180 -16.18 -0.05 3.58
C GLN A 180 -14.77 0.02 4.18
N LYS A 181 -14.46 -0.80 5.19
CA LYS A 181 -13.13 -0.85 5.84
C LYS A 181 -12.03 -1.29 4.88
N GLU A 182 -12.30 -2.29 4.02
CA GLU A 182 -11.34 -2.77 3.02
C GLU A 182 -10.98 -1.65 2.04
N LYS A 183 -11.99 -0.98 1.45
CA LYS A 183 -11.79 0.09 0.47
C LYS A 183 -11.17 1.36 1.09
N ALA A 184 -11.56 1.71 2.31
CA ALA A 184 -10.96 2.82 3.03
C ALA A 184 -9.47 2.56 3.34
N ARG A 185 -9.10 1.34 3.73
CA ARG A 185 -7.69 0.97 3.96
C ARG A 185 -6.87 0.99 2.68
N GLU A 186 -7.39 0.42 1.59
CA GLU A 186 -6.75 0.48 0.27
C GLU A 186 -6.53 1.94 -0.17
N THR A 187 -7.51 2.81 0.06
CA THR A 187 -7.43 4.23 -0.28
C THR A 187 -6.36 4.95 0.55
N MET A 188 -6.31 4.71 1.85
CA MET A 188 -5.33 5.32 2.76
C MET A 188 -3.90 4.83 2.51
N ASP A 189 -3.73 3.54 2.18
CA ASP A 189 -2.42 2.92 2.00
C ASP A 189 -1.81 3.18 0.61
N ILE A 190 -2.63 3.46 -0.42
CA ILE A 190 -2.19 3.51 -1.82
C ILE A 190 -2.58 4.81 -2.50
N TYR A 191 -3.88 5.13 -2.61
CA TYR A 191 -4.36 6.23 -3.45
C TYR A 191 -4.08 7.60 -2.85
N ALA A 192 -4.28 7.79 -1.55
CA ALA A 192 -3.99 9.06 -0.89
C ALA A 192 -2.48 9.40 -0.90
N PRO A 193 -1.54 8.46 -0.66
CA PRO A 193 -0.11 8.69 -0.87
C PRO A 193 0.26 9.03 -2.31
N ILE A 194 -0.33 8.39 -3.32
CA ILE A 194 -0.09 8.73 -4.73
C ILE A 194 -0.59 10.14 -5.04
N ALA A 195 -1.81 10.50 -4.62
CA ALA A 195 -2.35 11.85 -4.79
C ALA A 195 -1.44 12.91 -4.13
N HIS A 196 -0.89 12.59 -2.94
CA HIS A 196 0.07 13.45 -2.27
C HIS A 196 1.38 13.61 -3.05
N ARG A 197 1.92 12.51 -3.60
CA ARG A 197 3.17 12.53 -4.39
C ARG A 197 3.00 13.33 -5.67
N LEU A 198 1.83 13.26 -6.28
CA LEU A 198 1.46 14.07 -7.44
C LEU A 198 1.11 15.53 -7.09
N GLY A 199 1.10 15.89 -5.80
CA GLY A 199 0.80 17.23 -5.32
C GLY A 199 -0.68 17.61 -5.36
N ILE A 200 -1.60 16.68 -5.64
CA ILE A 200 -3.04 16.95 -5.77
C ILE A 200 -3.66 16.99 -4.37
N SER A 201 -3.42 18.11 -3.66
CA SER A 201 -3.85 18.26 -2.27
C SER A 201 -5.36 18.17 -2.10
N LYS A 202 -6.11 18.65 -3.08
CA LYS A 202 -7.57 18.70 -3.08
C LYS A 202 -8.18 17.29 -2.98
N ILE A 203 -7.74 16.36 -3.84
CA ILE A 203 -8.18 14.95 -3.79
C ILE A 203 -7.61 14.24 -2.56
N LYS A 204 -6.32 14.43 -2.29
CA LYS A 204 -5.62 13.76 -1.18
C LYS A 204 -6.29 14.01 0.17
N THR A 205 -6.64 15.25 0.47
CA THR A 205 -7.20 15.60 1.78
C THR A 205 -8.59 15.02 1.97
N GLU A 206 -9.42 15.00 0.94
CA GLU A 206 -10.75 14.40 1.01
C GLU A 206 -10.68 12.86 1.09
N LEU A 207 -9.78 12.22 0.36
CA LEU A 207 -9.55 10.77 0.47
C LEU A 207 -9.09 10.37 1.88
N ASP A 208 -8.23 11.16 2.50
CA ASP A 208 -7.77 10.94 3.87
C ASP A 208 -8.91 11.07 4.89
N ASP A 209 -9.71 12.15 4.81
CA ASP A 209 -10.81 12.41 5.72
C ASP A 209 -11.92 11.34 5.60
N LEU A 210 -12.28 10.96 4.36
CA LEU A 210 -13.22 9.86 4.11
C LEU A 210 -12.68 8.52 4.59
N SER A 211 -11.39 8.25 4.41
CA SER A 211 -10.77 7.03 4.92
C SER A 211 -10.79 6.97 6.44
N LEU A 212 -10.50 8.08 7.13
CA LEU A 212 -10.61 8.17 8.59
C LEU A 212 -12.03 7.89 9.08
N LYS A 213 -13.03 8.46 8.39
CA LYS A 213 -14.45 8.29 8.71
C LYS A 213 -14.87 6.82 8.76
N TYR A 214 -14.39 5.99 7.82
CA TYR A 214 -14.75 4.57 7.75
C TYR A 214 -13.83 3.64 8.55
N LEU A 215 -12.57 4.02 8.77
CA LEU A 215 -11.63 3.21 9.54
C LEU A 215 -11.73 3.45 11.04
N GLN A 216 -12.00 4.69 11.46
CA GLN A 216 -12.10 5.11 12.87
C GLN A 216 -13.27 6.09 13.08
N PRO A 217 -14.51 5.61 12.94
CA PRO A 217 -15.71 6.49 12.97
C PRO A 217 -15.89 7.24 14.28
N GLU A 218 -15.51 6.65 15.41
CA GLU A 218 -15.63 7.30 16.73
C GLU A 218 -14.67 8.49 16.83
N VAL A 219 -13.43 8.31 16.39
CA VAL A 219 -12.42 9.39 16.39
C VAL A 219 -12.81 10.50 15.42
N TYR A 220 -13.36 10.14 14.26
CA TYR A 220 -13.82 11.11 13.26
C TYR A 220 -14.93 12.00 13.85
N LYS A 221 -15.95 11.39 14.49
CA LYS A 221 -17.05 12.11 15.12
C LYS A 221 -16.60 13.00 16.28
N ASP A 222 -15.75 12.48 17.18
CA ASP A 222 -15.22 13.26 18.32
C ASP A 222 -14.46 14.51 17.82
N LEU A 223 -13.65 14.38 16.78
CA LEU A 223 -12.94 15.52 16.19
C LEU A 223 -13.88 16.50 15.50
N GLU A 224 -14.88 16.01 14.78
CA GLU A 224 -15.89 16.83 14.10
C GLU A 224 -16.69 17.64 15.12
N GLU A 225 -17.19 17.00 16.18
CA GLU A 225 -17.93 17.65 17.25
C GLU A 225 -17.10 18.70 18.00
N LYS A 226 -15.86 18.38 18.37
CA LYS A 226 -14.94 19.33 19.02
C LYS A 226 -14.60 20.53 18.15
N LEU A 227 -14.52 20.35 16.82
CA LEU A 227 -14.32 21.45 15.89
C LEU A 227 -15.60 22.27 15.68
N GLN A 228 -16.78 21.68 15.78
CA GLN A 228 -18.04 22.43 15.66
C GLN A 228 -18.37 23.25 16.91
N THR A 229 -18.08 22.74 18.09
CA THR A 229 -18.46 23.34 19.39
C THR A 229 -17.95 24.79 19.56
N ASN A 230 -16.95 25.25 18.84
CA ASN A 230 -16.39 26.61 18.93
C ASN A 230 -16.23 27.28 17.57
N LYS A 231 -17.07 26.93 16.61
CA LYS A 231 -16.92 27.37 15.22
C LYS A 231 -17.04 28.88 15.05
N GLU A 232 -18.09 29.50 15.61
CA GLU A 232 -18.32 30.94 15.49
C GLU A 232 -17.20 31.79 16.12
N GLY A 233 -16.74 31.44 17.31
CA GLY A 233 -15.65 32.16 17.96
C GLY A 233 -14.35 32.09 17.17
N ARG A 234 -14.10 30.98 16.52
CA ARG A 234 -12.92 30.75 15.69
C ARG A 234 -13.02 31.44 14.33
N GLU A 235 -14.18 31.41 13.68
CA GLU A 235 -14.43 32.14 12.43
C GLU A 235 -14.29 33.66 12.65
N ASN A 236 -14.83 34.18 13.74
CA ASN A 236 -14.68 35.60 14.11
C ASN A 236 -13.20 35.96 14.37
N PHE A 237 -12.45 35.10 15.04
CA PHE A 237 -11.01 35.30 15.26
C PHE A 237 -10.22 35.33 13.93
N ILE A 238 -10.47 34.35 13.04
CA ILE A 238 -9.81 34.31 11.73
C ILE A 238 -10.18 35.56 10.91
N GLN A 239 -11.47 35.94 10.91
CA GLN A 239 -11.93 37.11 10.18
C GLN A 239 -11.25 38.40 10.68
N SER A 240 -11.11 38.57 12.01
CA SER A 240 -10.40 39.73 12.57
C SER A 240 -8.94 39.80 12.11
N ILE A 241 -8.25 38.63 12.07
CA ILE A 241 -6.87 38.56 11.55
C ILE A 241 -6.83 38.90 10.03
N ILE A 242 -7.77 38.37 9.25
CA ILE A 242 -7.84 38.67 7.81
C ILE A 242 -8.03 40.16 7.57
N ASP A 243 -8.94 40.80 8.28
CA ASP A 243 -9.24 42.23 8.13
C ASP A 243 -8.04 43.10 8.51
N GLU A 244 -7.36 42.78 9.63
CA GLU A 244 -6.17 43.47 10.10
C GLU A 244 -5.00 43.30 9.13
N VAL A 245 -4.71 42.06 8.70
CA VAL A 245 -3.64 41.74 7.75
C VAL A 245 -3.92 42.38 6.38
N SER A 246 -5.15 42.34 5.88
CA SER A 246 -5.51 42.93 4.59
C SER A 246 -5.21 44.41 4.57
N LYS A 247 -5.55 45.13 5.63
CA LYS A 247 -5.27 46.59 5.73
C LYS A 247 -3.79 46.89 5.64
N HIS A 248 -2.93 46.22 6.41
CA HIS A 248 -1.50 46.48 6.43
C HIS A 248 -0.78 46.06 5.14
N ILE A 249 -1.25 44.97 4.50
CA ILE A 249 -0.71 44.55 3.20
C ILE A 249 -1.07 45.55 2.09
N GLU A 250 -2.31 46.08 2.11
CA GLU A 250 -2.73 47.18 1.19
C GLU A 250 -1.92 48.47 1.43
N GLU A 251 -1.72 48.88 2.71
CA GLU A 251 -0.91 50.03 3.08
C GLU A 251 0.55 49.89 2.62
N ALA A 252 1.09 48.65 2.59
CA ALA A 252 2.42 48.35 2.05
C ALA A 252 2.46 48.30 0.51
N GLY A 253 1.35 48.55 -0.19
CA GLY A 253 1.26 48.55 -1.65
C GLY A 253 1.33 47.14 -2.28
N ILE A 254 1.12 46.11 -1.52
CA ILE A 254 1.17 44.73 -2.01
C ILE A 254 -0.24 44.26 -2.40
N ARG A 255 -0.37 43.84 -3.66
CA ARG A 255 -1.62 43.22 -4.14
C ARG A 255 -1.71 41.80 -3.62
N ALA A 256 -2.71 41.51 -2.81
CA ALA A 256 -2.90 40.18 -2.22
C ALA A 256 -4.38 39.76 -2.16
N GLU A 257 -4.60 38.45 -2.21
CA GLU A 257 -5.87 37.83 -1.85
C GLU A 257 -5.64 37.03 -0.56
N ILE A 258 -6.43 37.30 0.48
CA ILE A 258 -6.27 36.74 1.80
C ILE A 258 -7.49 35.93 2.16
N ASP A 259 -7.29 34.67 2.53
CA ASP A 259 -8.35 33.76 2.93
C ASP A 259 -8.01 32.97 4.22
N GLY A 260 -9.05 32.56 4.93
CA GLY A 260 -8.92 31.65 6.08
C GLY A 260 -8.98 30.19 5.64
N ARG A 261 -8.19 29.35 6.27
CA ARG A 261 -8.16 27.92 6.03
C ARG A 261 -8.31 27.13 7.32
N VAL A 262 -9.25 26.21 7.34
CA VAL A 262 -9.38 25.19 8.40
C VAL A 262 -8.60 23.94 7.98
N LYS A 263 -7.82 23.37 8.88
CA LYS A 263 -7.06 22.15 8.63
C LYS A 263 -7.97 20.93 8.62
N HIS A 264 -7.71 20.02 7.68
CA HIS A 264 -8.46 18.77 7.52
C HIS A 264 -8.35 17.85 8.75
N LEU A 265 -9.43 17.12 9.04
CA LEU A 265 -9.60 16.26 10.22
C LEU A 265 -8.48 15.22 10.34
N PHE A 266 -8.18 14.52 9.26
CA PHE A 266 -7.08 13.54 9.25
C PHE A 266 -5.72 14.16 9.55
N SER A 267 -5.46 15.37 9.06
CA SER A 267 -4.20 16.09 9.34
C SER A 267 -4.07 16.45 10.81
N ILE A 268 -5.17 16.82 11.46
CA ILE A 268 -5.24 17.08 12.90
C ILE A 268 -5.03 15.78 13.68
N TYR A 269 -5.80 14.73 13.36
CA TYR A 269 -5.67 13.41 13.96
C TYR A 269 -4.23 12.88 13.92
N LYS A 270 -3.59 12.98 12.76
CA LYS A 270 -2.22 12.54 12.56
C LYS A 270 -1.23 13.30 13.44
N LYS A 271 -1.37 14.62 13.58
CA LYS A 271 -0.54 15.41 14.49
C LYS A 271 -0.75 15.02 15.94
N MET A 272 -2.01 14.84 16.37
CA MET A 272 -2.32 14.38 17.72
C MET A 272 -1.62 13.06 18.02
N ARG A 273 -1.73 12.09 17.12
CA ARG A 273 -1.16 10.75 17.28
C ARG A 273 0.37 10.74 17.25
N ASN A 274 0.98 11.41 16.26
CA ASN A 274 2.44 11.36 16.07
C ASN A 274 3.21 12.19 17.08
N GLN A 275 2.62 13.28 17.59
CA GLN A 275 3.26 14.17 18.55
C GLN A 275 2.72 13.98 19.98
N ASN A 276 1.83 13.04 20.19
CA ASN A 276 1.14 12.78 21.47
C ASN A 276 0.53 14.06 22.09
N LYS A 277 -0.16 14.87 21.25
CA LYS A 277 -0.76 16.16 21.62
C LYS A 277 -2.28 16.08 21.67
N THR A 278 -2.86 16.89 22.56
CA THR A 278 -4.31 17.16 22.56
C THR A 278 -4.65 18.16 21.45
N LEU A 279 -5.97 18.29 21.14
CA LEU A 279 -6.44 19.25 20.14
C LEU A 279 -6.00 20.68 20.47
N ASP A 280 -6.09 21.09 21.73
CA ASP A 280 -5.75 22.44 22.21
C ASP A 280 -4.23 22.76 22.10
N GLN A 281 -3.40 21.74 21.99
CA GLN A 281 -1.95 21.89 21.79
C GLN A 281 -1.52 21.99 20.32
N ILE A 282 -2.50 21.97 19.39
CA ILE A 282 -2.25 22.07 17.95
C ILE A 282 -2.54 23.52 17.52
N TYR A 283 -1.50 24.30 17.37
CA TYR A 283 -1.58 25.75 17.08
C TYR A 283 -1.93 26.10 15.62
N ASP A 284 -1.87 25.15 14.70
CA ASP A 284 -2.09 25.32 13.25
C ASP A 284 -3.40 24.68 12.75
N ILE A 285 -4.39 24.59 13.61
CA ILE A 285 -5.75 24.15 13.22
C ILE A 285 -6.35 25.17 12.26
N PHE A 286 -6.06 26.44 12.48
CA PHE A 286 -6.51 27.57 11.70
C PHE A 286 -5.30 28.27 11.11
N ALA A 287 -5.34 28.52 9.82
CA ALA A 287 -4.31 29.22 9.10
C ALA A 287 -4.93 30.34 8.26
N VAL A 288 -4.23 31.44 8.13
CA VAL A 288 -4.51 32.48 7.15
C VAL A 288 -3.59 32.28 5.98
N ARG A 289 -4.13 32.37 4.78
CA ARG A 289 -3.39 32.23 3.54
C ARG A 289 -3.36 33.54 2.79
N ILE A 290 -2.16 33.97 2.40
CA ILE A 290 -1.92 35.17 1.61
C ILE A 290 -1.41 34.74 0.24
N LYS A 291 -2.12 35.12 -0.81
CA LYS A 291 -1.75 34.88 -2.20
C LYS A 291 -1.36 36.19 -2.84
N VAL A 292 -0.16 36.26 -3.41
CA VAL A 292 0.44 37.46 -4.02
C VAL A 292 0.90 37.17 -5.46
N ASP A 293 1.26 38.21 -6.21
CA ASP A 293 1.63 38.04 -7.63
C ASP A 293 3.05 37.49 -7.80
N THR A 294 4.04 37.94 -7.03
CA THR A 294 5.45 37.57 -7.22
C THR A 294 6.11 36.95 -5.97
N VAL A 295 7.21 36.25 -6.19
CA VAL A 295 8.04 35.73 -5.07
C VAL A 295 8.56 36.85 -4.20
N LYS A 296 8.93 37.99 -4.80
CA LYS A 296 9.40 39.19 -4.07
C LYS A 296 8.30 39.69 -3.11
N ASP A 297 7.06 39.72 -3.56
CA ASP A 297 5.92 40.12 -2.73
C ASP A 297 5.66 39.14 -1.60
N CYS A 298 5.95 37.81 -1.77
CA CYS A 298 5.88 36.85 -0.67
C CYS A 298 6.78 37.23 0.52
N TYR A 299 8.03 37.61 0.23
CA TYR A 299 8.99 38.01 1.28
C TYR A 299 8.67 39.40 1.82
N ALA A 300 8.17 40.33 1.00
CA ALA A 300 7.72 41.63 1.46
C ALA A 300 6.51 41.48 2.42
N ALA A 301 5.52 40.69 2.05
CA ALA A 301 4.39 40.38 2.93
C ALA A 301 4.82 39.73 4.23
N LEU A 302 5.81 38.82 4.21
CA LEU A 302 6.39 38.26 5.43
C LEU A 302 6.98 39.32 6.36
N GLY A 303 7.67 40.31 5.81
CA GLY A 303 8.23 41.46 6.57
C GLY A 303 7.10 42.21 7.29
N VAL A 304 6.05 42.61 6.57
CA VAL A 304 4.88 43.29 7.14
C VAL A 304 4.24 42.48 8.28
N ILE A 305 4.05 41.17 8.04
CA ILE A 305 3.43 40.27 9.02
C ILE A 305 4.29 40.13 10.29
N HIS A 306 5.61 40.04 10.17
CA HIS A 306 6.54 39.95 11.31
C HIS A 306 6.67 41.25 12.08
N GLU A 307 6.39 42.40 11.46
CA GLU A 307 6.25 43.68 12.13
C GLU A 307 4.98 43.75 12.98
N MET A 308 3.85 43.24 12.46
CA MET A 308 2.55 43.20 13.15
C MET A 308 2.51 42.21 14.30
N TYR A 309 3.05 41.02 14.11
CA TYR A 309 2.94 39.89 15.04
C TYR A 309 4.28 39.25 15.36
N LYS A 310 4.49 38.85 16.60
CA LYS A 310 5.71 38.16 17.02
C LYS A 310 5.75 36.70 16.55
N PRO A 311 6.76 36.31 15.75
CA PRO A 311 6.89 34.92 15.34
C PRO A 311 7.37 34.02 16.49
N ILE A 312 6.86 32.79 16.54
CA ILE A 312 7.34 31.76 17.47
C ILE A 312 8.67 31.20 16.95
N PRO A 313 9.75 31.25 17.77
CA PRO A 313 11.07 30.78 17.35
C PRO A 313 11.04 29.31 16.90
N GLY A 314 11.77 29.00 15.80
CA GLY A 314 11.86 27.66 15.25
C GLY A 314 10.61 27.17 14.50
N ARG A 315 9.60 28.03 14.32
CA ARG A 315 8.34 27.70 13.62
C ARG A 315 8.23 28.32 12.23
N PHE A 316 9.22 29.08 11.80
CA PHE A 316 9.31 29.56 10.43
C PHE A 316 9.84 28.47 9.50
N LYS A 317 9.20 28.32 8.31
CA LYS A 317 9.63 27.39 7.27
C LYS A 317 9.52 28.04 5.90
N ASP A 318 10.63 28.04 5.19
CA ASP A 318 10.73 28.56 3.83
C ASP A 318 10.72 27.41 2.81
N TYR A 319 9.53 27.10 2.29
CA TYR A 319 9.36 26.14 1.22
C TYR A 319 9.38 26.78 -0.18
N ILE A 320 9.63 28.12 -0.28
CA ILE A 320 9.90 28.77 -1.56
C ILE A 320 11.35 28.53 -1.95
N ALA A 321 12.27 28.80 -1.02
CA ALA A 321 13.70 28.55 -1.21
C ALA A 321 14.02 27.04 -1.27
N MET A 322 13.29 26.22 -0.50
CA MET A 322 13.46 24.76 -0.43
C MET A 322 12.12 24.04 -0.69
N PRO A 323 11.72 23.88 -1.96
CA PRO A 323 10.47 23.22 -2.32
C PRO A 323 10.41 21.77 -1.83
N LYS A 324 9.21 21.32 -1.44
CA LYS A 324 9.00 19.90 -1.13
C LYS A 324 9.06 19.04 -2.40
N GLN A 325 9.30 17.74 -2.25
CA GLN A 325 9.36 16.78 -3.37
C GLN A 325 8.09 16.76 -4.24
N ASN A 326 6.94 17.10 -3.67
CA ASN A 326 5.66 17.25 -4.37
C ASN A 326 5.44 18.65 -4.95
N MET A 327 6.51 19.41 -5.16
CA MET A 327 6.54 20.78 -5.70
C MET A 327 5.79 21.83 -4.86
N TYR A 328 5.44 21.52 -3.62
CA TYR A 328 4.80 22.48 -2.73
C TYR A 328 5.75 23.59 -2.33
N GLN A 329 5.34 24.83 -2.56
CA GLN A 329 6.05 26.06 -2.22
C GLN A 329 5.15 27.01 -1.42
N SER A 330 5.64 27.52 -0.30
CA SER A 330 4.99 28.53 0.54
C SER A 330 5.93 28.95 1.65
N LEU A 331 5.83 30.20 2.14
CA LEU A 331 6.38 30.58 3.45
C LEU A 331 5.35 30.20 4.52
N HIS A 332 5.80 29.62 5.60
CA HIS A 332 4.97 29.30 6.77
C HIS A 332 5.57 29.98 7.99
N THR A 333 4.76 30.72 8.69
CA THR A 333 5.13 31.33 9.96
C THR A 333 4.02 31.13 10.98
N THR A 334 4.40 30.75 12.21
CA THR A 334 3.47 30.65 13.33
C THR A 334 3.65 31.87 14.22
N LEU A 335 2.57 32.57 14.50
CA LEU A 335 2.54 33.86 15.12
C LEU A 335 1.66 33.84 16.38
N ILE A 336 1.84 34.82 17.25
CA ILE A 336 1.00 35.01 18.44
C ILE A 336 0.11 36.25 18.20
N GLY A 337 -1.21 36.05 18.20
CA GLY A 337 -2.19 37.12 18.08
C GLY A 337 -2.30 37.97 19.36
N SER A 338 -3.03 39.08 19.27
CA SER A 338 -3.27 40.00 20.38
C SER A 338 -3.94 39.35 21.62
N SER A 339 -4.73 38.32 21.39
CA SER A 339 -5.34 37.51 22.45
C SER A 339 -4.44 36.42 23.05
N GLY A 340 -3.15 36.35 22.65
CA GLY A 340 -2.25 35.26 23.04
C GLY A 340 -2.47 33.94 22.32
N THR A 341 -3.43 33.87 21.40
CA THR A 341 -3.74 32.67 20.62
C THR A 341 -2.77 32.53 19.46
N PRO A 342 -2.06 31.39 19.35
CA PRO A 342 -1.18 31.14 18.22
C PRO A 342 -1.97 30.75 16.96
N PHE A 343 -1.49 31.25 15.79
CA PHE A 343 -2.05 30.93 14.47
C PHE A 343 -0.94 30.86 13.42
N GLU A 344 -1.22 30.19 12.30
CA GLU A 344 -0.25 30.05 11.19
C GLU A 344 -0.65 30.96 10.03
N ILE A 345 0.34 31.66 9.44
CA ILE A 345 0.18 32.32 8.14
C ILE A 345 0.99 31.57 7.09
N GLN A 346 0.35 31.34 5.94
CA GLN A 346 0.94 30.74 4.74
C GLN A 346 0.95 31.79 3.62
N ILE A 347 2.15 32.12 3.10
CA ILE A 347 2.32 33.15 2.06
C ILE A 347 2.88 32.45 0.82
N ARG A 348 2.26 32.65 -0.34
CA ARG A 348 2.66 32.06 -1.61
C ARG A 348 2.10 32.85 -2.81
N THR A 349 2.69 32.66 -3.99
CA THR A 349 2.13 33.27 -5.21
C THR A 349 0.86 32.53 -5.67
N PHE A 350 0.08 33.16 -6.57
CA PHE A 350 -1.07 32.52 -7.20
C PHE A 350 -0.67 31.24 -7.96
N GLU A 351 0.49 31.24 -8.62
CA GLU A 351 1.03 30.06 -9.31
C GLU A 351 1.38 28.95 -8.34
N MET A 352 2.10 29.26 -7.24
CA MET A 352 2.40 28.30 -6.19
C MET A 352 1.14 27.76 -5.53
N HIS A 353 0.10 28.58 -5.38
CA HIS A 353 -1.18 28.16 -4.85
C HIS A 353 -1.82 27.13 -5.76
N ARG A 354 -1.86 27.40 -7.06
CA ARG A 354 -2.39 26.49 -8.06
C ARG A 354 -1.63 25.15 -8.07
N THR A 355 -0.30 25.21 -8.08
CA THR A 355 0.54 24.01 -8.00
C THR A 355 0.29 23.24 -6.70
N ALA A 356 0.10 23.91 -5.56
CA ALA A 356 -0.16 23.26 -4.27
C ALA A 356 -1.54 22.58 -4.19
N GLU A 357 -2.57 23.07 -4.88
CA GLU A 357 -3.92 22.50 -4.86
C GLU A 357 -4.11 21.41 -5.93
N TYR A 358 -3.61 21.66 -7.14
CA TYR A 358 -3.84 20.80 -8.31
C TYR A 358 -2.64 19.90 -8.67
N GLY A 359 -1.47 20.18 -8.09
CA GLY A 359 -0.25 19.38 -8.32
C GLY A 359 0.14 19.33 -9.79
N ILE A 360 0.43 18.12 -10.28
CA ILE A 360 0.82 17.90 -11.67
C ILE A 360 -0.27 18.35 -12.67
N ALA A 361 -1.54 18.32 -12.28
CA ALA A 361 -2.66 18.77 -13.14
C ALA A 361 -2.56 20.26 -13.48
N ALA A 362 -2.01 21.10 -12.59
CA ALA A 362 -1.82 22.53 -12.83
C ALA A 362 -0.96 22.85 -14.06
N HIS A 363 -0.07 21.94 -14.45
CA HIS A 363 0.85 22.12 -15.58
C HIS A 363 0.27 21.63 -16.92
N TRP A 364 -0.80 20.83 -16.90
CA TRP A 364 -1.40 20.28 -18.13
C TRP A 364 -1.97 21.32 -19.06
N LYS A 365 -2.47 22.43 -18.52
CA LYS A 365 -3.03 23.57 -19.29
C LYS A 365 -2.02 24.28 -20.19
N TYR A 366 -0.71 24.19 -19.87
CA TYR A 366 0.35 24.86 -20.66
C TYR A 366 0.86 24.03 -21.86
N LYS A 367 0.45 22.76 -22.00
CA LYS A 367 0.89 21.89 -23.12
C LYS A 367 0.39 22.37 -24.50
N GLU A 368 -0.74 23.07 -24.56
CA GLU A 368 -1.24 23.68 -25.80
C GLU A 368 -0.37 24.84 -26.30
N GLY A 369 0.61 25.32 -25.50
CA GLY A 369 1.48 26.48 -25.81
C GLY A 369 2.97 26.20 -25.97
N GLY A 370 3.44 24.95 -26.08
CA GLY A 370 4.84 24.62 -26.42
C GLY A 370 5.86 24.77 -25.27
N GLY A 371 5.52 24.37 -24.06
CA GLY A 371 6.39 24.46 -22.86
C GLY A 371 7.51 23.43 -22.80
N ASN A 372 8.57 23.76 -22.08
CA ASN A 372 9.87 23.07 -21.95
C ASN A 372 9.76 21.65 -21.38
N ILE A 373 10.00 20.61 -22.17
CA ILE A 373 9.92 19.17 -21.85
C ILE A 373 10.85 18.76 -20.69
N ASN A 374 12.00 19.42 -20.52
CA ASN A 374 13.02 19.04 -19.52
C ASN A 374 12.59 19.20 -18.05
N LYS A 375 11.68 20.13 -17.74
CA LYS A 375 11.18 20.30 -16.34
C LYS A 375 10.13 19.28 -15.93
N GLU A 376 9.43 18.68 -16.87
CA GLU A 376 8.44 17.61 -16.60
C GLU A 376 9.12 16.26 -16.34
N GLU A 377 10.25 16.00 -16.96
CA GLU A 377 11.03 14.78 -16.76
C GLU A 377 11.58 14.64 -15.33
N GLU A 378 12.02 15.73 -14.71
CA GLU A 378 12.45 15.72 -13.30
C GLU A 378 11.30 15.39 -12.34
N LYS A 379 10.08 15.85 -12.63
CA LYS A 379 8.89 15.66 -11.79
C LYS A 379 8.42 14.21 -11.73
N LEU A 380 8.71 13.41 -12.76
CA LEU A 380 8.35 11.99 -12.85
C LEU A 380 9.54 11.05 -12.54
N SER A 381 10.66 11.58 -12.05
CA SER A 381 11.85 10.78 -11.71
C SER A 381 11.55 9.65 -10.72
N TRP A 382 10.65 9.90 -9.75
CA TRP A 382 10.20 8.90 -8.80
C TRP A 382 9.44 7.74 -9.46
N LEU A 383 8.65 8.02 -10.51
CA LEU A 383 7.94 6.99 -11.25
C LEU A 383 8.90 6.09 -12.01
N ARG A 384 9.95 6.66 -12.64
CA ARG A 384 11.04 5.87 -13.23
C ARG A 384 11.72 4.98 -12.20
N GLN A 385 11.98 5.50 -11.01
CA GLN A 385 12.56 4.74 -9.91
C GLN A 385 11.69 3.56 -9.50
N ILE A 386 10.37 3.73 -9.38
CA ILE A 386 9.44 2.62 -9.11
C ILE A 386 9.44 1.59 -10.24
N LEU A 387 9.52 2.02 -11.50
CA LEU A 387 9.60 1.12 -12.65
C LEU A 387 10.92 0.33 -12.67
N GLU A 388 12.05 0.95 -12.31
CA GLU A 388 13.32 0.25 -12.11
C GLU A 388 13.19 -0.81 -11.00
N TRP A 389 12.58 -0.47 -9.87
CA TRP A 389 12.34 -1.45 -8.79
C TRP A 389 11.45 -2.60 -9.25
N GLN A 390 10.43 -2.33 -10.06
CA GLN A 390 9.56 -3.36 -10.61
C GLN A 390 10.32 -4.35 -11.50
N GLN A 391 11.29 -3.89 -12.27
CA GLN A 391 12.13 -4.75 -13.11
C GLN A 391 13.14 -5.57 -12.29
N ASP A 392 13.66 -4.99 -11.21
CA ASP A 392 14.71 -5.57 -10.37
C ASP A 392 14.17 -6.54 -9.30
N MET A 393 12.91 -6.39 -8.89
CA MET A 393 12.30 -7.17 -7.79
C MET A 393 11.30 -8.21 -8.31
N SER A 394 11.60 -9.47 -8.09
CA SER A 394 10.70 -10.59 -8.37
C SER A 394 9.79 -10.94 -7.18
N ASP A 395 10.15 -10.56 -5.96
CA ASP A 395 9.34 -10.80 -4.75
C ASP A 395 8.30 -9.70 -4.56
N ASN A 396 7.03 -10.09 -4.61
CA ASN A 396 5.88 -9.20 -4.45
C ASN A 396 5.81 -8.59 -3.04
N LYS A 397 6.22 -9.31 -2.01
CA LYS A 397 6.21 -8.83 -0.62
C LYS A 397 7.28 -7.76 -0.41
N GLU A 398 8.48 -7.97 -0.95
CA GLU A 398 9.57 -7.00 -0.91
C GLU A 398 9.19 -5.73 -1.67
N PHE A 399 8.62 -5.86 -2.88
CA PHE A 399 8.12 -4.75 -3.69
C PHE A 399 7.07 -3.91 -2.94
N LEU A 400 6.05 -4.55 -2.33
CA LEU A 400 5.02 -3.85 -1.56
C LEU A 400 5.59 -3.14 -0.33
N THR A 401 6.51 -3.78 0.39
CA THR A 401 7.14 -3.19 1.58
C THR A 401 7.95 -1.97 1.20
N MET A 402 8.71 -2.05 0.11
CA MET A 402 9.53 -0.96 -0.39
C MET A 402 8.69 0.19 -0.92
N LEU A 403 7.62 -0.12 -1.65
CA LEU A 403 6.66 0.86 -2.13
C LEU A 403 5.97 1.60 -0.98
N LYS A 404 5.52 0.89 0.05
CA LYS A 404 4.93 1.51 1.25
C LYS A 404 5.92 2.41 1.97
N THR A 405 7.18 1.98 2.07
CA THR A 405 8.24 2.79 2.70
C THR A 405 8.54 4.05 1.89
N ASP A 406 8.54 3.97 0.56
CA ASP A 406 8.78 5.13 -0.31
C ASP A 406 7.56 6.06 -0.39
N LEU A 407 6.36 5.50 -0.38
CA LEU A 407 5.12 6.27 -0.32
C LEU A 407 4.85 6.87 1.07
N ASP A 408 5.52 6.41 2.13
CA ASP A 408 5.43 7.00 3.47
C ASP A 408 6.22 8.32 3.54
N LEU A 409 5.64 9.34 2.95
CA LEU A 409 6.17 10.71 2.79
C LEU A 409 6.20 11.51 4.09
N PHE A 410 5.88 10.89 5.21
CA PHE A 410 5.84 11.54 6.52
C PHE A 410 7.12 11.37 7.33
N THR A 411 8.12 10.71 6.77
CA THR A 411 9.46 10.71 7.33
C THR A 411 9.97 12.15 7.31
N GLU A 412 10.35 12.68 8.46
CA GLU A 412 11.07 13.97 8.54
C GLU A 412 12.24 13.91 7.57
N GLN A 413 12.48 15.01 6.86
CA GLN A 413 13.55 15.08 5.87
C GLN A 413 14.71 15.92 6.45
N VAL A 414 15.92 15.55 6.08
CA VAL A 414 17.12 16.33 6.34
C VAL A 414 17.68 16.90 5.04
N TYR A 415 18.09 18.15 5.08
CA TYR A 415 18.67 18.89 3.96
C TYR A 415 20.18 19.00 4.18
N CYS A 416 20.94 18.35 3.31
CA CYS A 416 22.39 18.35 3.36
C CYS A 416 22.98 19.01 2.12
N PHE A 417 24.17 19.57 2.23
CA PHE A 417 24.85 20.28 1.16
C PHE A 417 25.98 19.46 0.58
N THR A 418 26.11 19.50 -0.75
CA THR A 418 27.34 19.04 -1.42
C THR A 418 28.48 20.04 -1.15
N PRO A 419 29.76 19.69 -1.40
CA PRO A 419 30.86 20.63 -1.32
C PRO A 419 30.70 21.85 -2.23
N GLN A 420 29.94 21.74 -3.33
CA GLN A 420 29.63 22.80 -4.29
C GLN A 420 28.47 23.69 -3.85
N GLY A 421 27.76 23.32 -2.78
CA GLY A 421 26.62 24.07 -2.24
C GLY A 421 25.25 23.58 -2.71
N ASP A 422 25.17 22.51 -3.54
CA ASP A 422 23.89 21.94 -3.94
C ASP A 422 23.17 21.30 -2.75
N VAL A 423 21.88 21.55 -2.63
CA VAL A 423 21.04 20.95 -1.60
C VAL A 423 20.59 19.54 -2.04
N LYS A 424 20.78 18.57 -1.15
CA LYS A 424 20.24 17.21 -1.31
C LYS A 424 19.31 16.89 -0.16
N THR A 425 18.14 16.35 -0.47
CA THR A 425 17.08 16.02 0.49
C THR A 425 17.06 14.51 0.76
N LEU A 426 17.13 14.11 2.02
CA LEU A 426 17.19 12.72 2.45
C LEU A 426 16.17 12.47 3.56
N PRO A 427 15.66 11.23 3.76
CA PRO A 427 14.88 10.87 4.93
C PRO A 427 15.64 11.13 6.23
N ALA A 428 14.98 11.58 7.30
CA ALA A 428 15.61 11.74 8.60
C ALA A 428 16.21 10.40 9.10
N GLY A 429 17.40 10.50 9.67
CA GLY A 429 18.20 9.34 10.09
C GLY A 429 19.00 8.69 8.95
N SER A 430 19.04 9.31 7.76
CA SER A 430 19.93 8.92 6.67
C SER A 430 21.40 9.09 7.06
N THR A 431 22.26 8.35 6.39
CA THR A 431 23.69 8.27 6.63
C THR A 431 24.49 8.81 5.46
N PRO A 432 25.82 9.02 5.59
CA PRO A 432 26.67 9.36 4.47
C PRO A 432 26.63 8.37 3.29
N ILE A 433 26.29 7.10 3.56
CA ILE A 433 26.06 6.11 2.50
C ILE A 433 24.84 6.48 1.67
N ASP A 434 23.70 6.82 2.33
CA ASP A 434 22.50 7.29 1.64
C ASP A 434 22.80 8.51 0.78
N PHE A 435 23.56 9.45 1.30
CA PHE A 435 23.98 10.66 0.58
C PHE A 435 24.86 10.33 -0.65
N ALA A 436 25.79 9.39 -0.52
CA ALA A 436 26.65 8.96 -1.63
C ALA A 436 25.84 8.39 -2.80
N TYR A 437 24.86 7.52 -2.51
CA TYR A 437 23.97 6.97 -3.54
C TYR A 437 22.98 7.99 -4.09
N MET A 438 22.62 9.02 -3.31
CA MET A 438 21.79 10.13 -3.79
C MET A 438 22.55 11.01 -4.80
N ILE A 439 23.87 11.18 -4.65
CA ILE A 439 24.69 11.90 -5.64
C ILE A 439 24.77 11.10 -6.93
N HIS A 440 25.32 9.88 -6.86
CA HIS A 440 25.49 8.99 -8.01
C HIS A 440 25.83 7.57 -7.57
N THR A 441 25.30 6.56 -8.27
CA THR A 441 25.57 5.14 -7.97
C THR A 441 27.09 4.82 -7.94
N ALA A 442 27.88 5.38 -8.85
CA ALA A 442 29.32 5.15 -8.87
C ALA A 442 30.03 5.76 -7.66
N VAL A 443 29.54 6.87 -7.10
CA VAL A 443 30.07 7.48 -5.87
C VAL A 443 29.77 6.57 -4.68
N GLY A 444 28.54 6.05 -4.57
CA GLY A 444 28.16 5.09 -3.55
C GLY A 444 28.98 3.81 -3.62
N ASN A 445 29.13 3.20 -4.79
CA ASN A 445 29.91 1.97 -4.98
C ASN A 445 31.41 2.12 -4.68
N LYS A 446 31.98 3.33 -4.84
CA LYS A 446 33.41 3.60 -4.60
C LYS A 446 33.67 4.26 -3.25
N MET A 447 32.65 4.47 -2.42
CA MET A 447 32.79 5.11 -1.14
C MET A 447 33.66 4.30 -0.18
N VAL A 448 34.62 4.96 0.47
CA VAL A 448 35.48 4.40 1.53
C VAL A 448 35.35 5.18 2.83
N GLY A 449 34.73 6.34 2.83
CA GLY A 449 34.50 7.16 4.03
C GLY A 449 33.75 8.45 3.71
N ALA A 450 33.50 9.26 4.73
CA ALA A 450 32.85 10.55 4.59
C ALA A 450 33.40 11.58 5.55
N ARG A 451 33.27 12.87 5.16
CA ARG A 451 33.50 14.03 6.02
C ARG A 451 32.24 14.86 6.10
N VAL A 452 31.86 15.23 7.31
CA VAL A 452 30.74 16.14 7.56
C VAL A 452 31.29 17.39 8.22
N ASN A 453 30.98 18.56 7.64
CA ASN A 453 31.46 19.86 8.10
C ASN A 453 33.01 19.91 8.25
N GLY A 454 33.71 19.22 7.31
CA GLY A 454 35.16 19.11 7.29
C GLY A 454 35.77 18.04 8.20
N ARG A 455 35.01 17.44 9.11
CA ARG A 455 35.48 16.40 10.03
C ARG A 455 35.12 14.98 9.48
N GLN A 456 36.05 14.05 9.63
CA GLN A 456 35.79 12.66 9.29
C GLN A 456 34.76 12.06 10.27
N VAL A 457 33.78 11.36 9.74
CA VAL A 457 32.70 10.74 10.52
C VAL A 457 32.57 9.25 10.20
N PRO A 458 32.04 8.44 11.13
CA PRO A 458 31.68 7.05 10.83
C PRO A 458 30.62 6.96 9.73
N ILE A 459 30.56 5.82 9.03
CA ILE A 459 29.62 5.59 7.91
C ILE A 459 28.15 5.52 8.35
N ASP A 460 27.90 5.24 9.62
CA ASP A 460 26.59 5.16 10.28
C ASP A 460 26.16 6.48 10.96
N TYR A 461 26.97 7.54 10.82
CA TYR A 461 26.64 8.88 11.31
C TYR A 461 25.26 9.31 10.78
N LYS A 462 24.42 9.88 11.66
CA LYS A 462 23.08 10.37 11.28
C LYS A 462 23.17 11.83 10.86
N LEU A 463 22.93 12.06 9.58
CA LEU A 463 22.97 13.37 8.96
C LEU A 463 21.95 14.33 9.58
N GLN A 464 22.35 15.57 9.77
CA GLN A 464 21.57 16.66 10.36
C GLN A 464 21.26 17.71 9.30
N ASN A 465 20.22 18.53 9.54
CA ASN A 465 19.92 19.68 8.68
C ASN A 465 21.10 20.67 8.65
N GLY A 466 21.52 21.05 7.45
CA GLY A 466 22.63 21.98 7.26
C GLY A 466 24.01 21.33 7.13
N ASP A 467 24.11 19.99 7.31
CA ASP A 467 25.39 19.30 7.16
C ASP A 467 25.96 19.42 5.74
N ARG A 468 27.22 19.84 5.64
CA ARG A 468 28.00 19.83 4.40
C ARG A 468 28.76 18.51 4.29
N VAL A 469 28.32 17.64 3.37
CA VAL A 469 28.80 16.26 3.26
C VAL A 469 29.76 16.10 2.09
N THR A 470 30.95 15.58 2.38
CA THR A 470 31.96 15.23 1.37
C THR A 470 32.18 13.72 1.41
N ILE A 471 31.93 13.04 0.30
CA ILE A 471 32.16 11.59 0.17
C ILE A 471 33.60 11.34 -0.27
N VAL A 472 34.28 10.47 0.46
CA VAL A 472 35.63 10.01 0.11
C VAL A 472 35.52 8.73 -0.69
N THR A 473 36.00 8.73 -1.92
CA THR A 473 35.97 7.59 -2.82
C THR A 473 37.37 7.04 -3.12
N SER A 474 37.48 5.76 -3.42
CA SER A 474 38.73 5.12 -3.86
C SER A 474 38.49 4.31 -5.16
N GLN A 475 39.44 4.37 -6.06
CA GLN A 475 39.41 3.53 -7.26
C GLN A 475 39.55 2.03 -6.93
N ASN A 476 40.24 1.72 -5.82
CA ASN A 476 40.50 0.33 -5.35
C ASN A 476 39.41 -0.16 -4.37
N SER A 477 38.25 0.50 -4.30
CA SER A 477 37.14 0.05 -3.48
C SER A 477 36.58 -1.26 -4.00
N ASN A 478 36.39 -2.26 -3.12
CA ASN A 478 35.75 -3.54 -3.43
C ASN A 478 34.22 -3.44 -3.57
N GLY A 479 33.66 -2.22 -3.58
CA GLY A 479 32.23 -1.98 -3.62
C GLY A 479 31.57 -1.91 -2.22
N PRO A 480 30.24 -1.85 -2.16
CA PRO A 480 29.50 -1.78 -0.91
C PRO A 480 29.61 -3.05 -0.09
N SER A 481 29.64 -2.93 1.27
CA SER A 481 29.49 -4.06 2.18
C SER A 481 28.02 -4.46 2.33
N ARG A 482 27.74 -5.75 2.62
CA ARG A 482 26.38 -6.23 2.94
C ARG A 482 25.85 -5.59 4.23
N ASP A 483 26.70 -5.24 5.18
CA ASP A 483 26.32 -4.59 6.42
C ASP A 483 25.71 -3.20 6.17
N TRP A 484 26.04 -2.56 5.05
CA TRP A 484 25.45 -1.27 4.68
C TRP A 484 23.93 -1.34 4.52
N LEU A 485 23.38 -2.49 4.12
CA LEU A 485 21.92 -2.69 4.00
C LEU A 485 21.17 -2.50 5.32
N SER A 486 21.83 -2.77 6.46
CA SER A 486 21.28 -2.55 7.80
C SER A 486 21.40 -1.08 8.25
N ILE A 487 22.37 -0.35 7.73
CA ILE A 487 22.72 1.02 8.10
C ILE A 487 21.90 2.04 7.31
N VAL A 488 21.75 1.81 6.00
CA VAL A 488 21.08 2.76 5.10
C VAL A 488 19.58 2.88 5.35
N LYS A 489 19.08 4.10 5.20
CA LYS A 489 17.67 4.43 5.42
C LYS A 489 16.89 4.57 4.13
N SER A 490 17.52 5.15 3.08
CA SER A 490 16.85 5.40 1.80
C SER A 490 16.63 4.10 1.01
N SER A 491 15.45 3.99 0.39
CA SER A 491 15.12 2.90 -0.53
C SER A 491 16.05 2.86 -1.75
N GLN A 492 16.48 4.04 -2.23
CA GLN A 492 17.42 4.18 -3.34
C GLN A 492 18.77 3.51 -3.03
N ALA A 493 19.38 3.80 -1.87
CA ALA A 493 20.64 3.19 -1.49
C ALA A 493 20.52 1.67 -1.35
N LYS A 494 19.45 1.18 -0.69
CA LYS A 494 19.17 -0.27 -0.57
C LYS A 494 19.09 -0.96 -1.92
N THR A 495 18.33 -0.40 -2.86
CA THR A 495 18.19 -0.96 -4.21
C THR A 495 19.51 -1.01 -4.97
N LYS A 496 20.26 0.10 -4.97
CA LYS A 496 21.53 0.18 -5.71
C LYS A 496 22.60 -0.74 -5.12
N ILE A 497 22.63 -0.91 -3.80
CA ILE A 497 23.52 -1.87 -3.12
C ILE A 497 23.13 -3.31 -3.51
N ASN A 498 21.85 -3.67 -3.46
CA ASN A 498 21.38 -4.99 -3.85
C ASN A 498 21.65 -5.26 -5.35
N GLN A 499 21.44 -4.27 -6.22
CA GLN A 499 21.73 -4.37 -7.65
C GLN A 499 23.23 -4.61 -7.92
N TRP A 500 24.11 -3.93 -7.15
CA TRP A 500 25.55 -4.17 -7.25
C TRP A 500 25.92 -5.61 -6.89
N PHE A 501 25.38 -6.14 -5.79
CA PHE A 501 25.61 -7.54 -5.40
C PHE A 501 25.08 -8.53 -6.44
N LYS A 502 23.89 -8.28 -7.00
CA LYS A 502 23.33 -9.11 -8.08
C LYS A 502 24.25 -9.15 -9.33
N THR A 503 24.84 -7.99 -9.67
CA THR A 503 25.68 -7.87 -10.86
C THR A 503 27.07 -8.45 -10.64
N GLN A 504 27.72 -8.13 -9.51
CA GLN A 504 29.10 -8.53 -9.22
C GLN A 504 29.26 -10.04 -9.00
N PHE A 505 28.28 -10.67 -8.38
CA PHE A 505 28.29 -12.10 -8.09
C PHE A 505 27.41 -12.91 -9.05
N LYS A 506 27.18 -12.41 -10.27
CA LYS A 506 26.27 -13.06 -11.22
C LYS A 506 26.67 -14.49 -11.55
N GLU A 507 27.95 -14.73 -11.86
CA GLU A 507 28.47 -16.07 -12.23
C GLU A 507 28.41 -17.03 -11.03
N GLU A 508 28.78 -16.56 -9.85
CA GLU A 508 28.71 -17.30 -8.60
C GLU A 508 27.26 -17.64 -8.23
N ASN A 509 26.35 -16.68 -8.38
CA ASN A 509 24.91 -16.90 -8.17
C ASN A 509 24.33 -17.87 -9.22
N ILE A 510 24.77 -17.86 -10.48
CA ILE A 510 24.36 -18.84 -11.49
C ILE A 510 24.81 -20.25 -11.08
N SER A 511 26.07 -20.41 -10.65
CA SER A 511 26.59 -21.70 -10.18
C SER A 511 25.81 -22.22 -8.98
N LYS A 512 25.60 -21.38 -7.98
CA LYS A 512 24.81 -21.70 -6.78
C LYS A 512 23.35 -22.01 -7.10
N GLY A 513 22.75 -21.28 -8.04
CA GLY A 513 21.38 -21.53 -8.51
C GLY A 513 21.22 -22.88 -9.20
N LYS A 514 22.21 -23.31 -10.01
CA LYS A 514 22.25 -24.64 -10.62
C LYS A 514 22.32 -25.73 -9.53
N GLU A 515 23.19 -25.54 -8.55
CA GLU A 515 23.35 -26.51 -7.43
C GLU A 515 22.05 -26.63 -6.63
N LEU A 516 21.37 -25.53 -6.32
CA LEU A 516 20.10 -25.53 -5.58
C LEU A 516 18.99 -26.23 -6.37
N LEU A 517 18.87 -26.00 -7.70
CA LEU A 517 17.92 -26.70 -8.55
C LEU A 517 18.21 -28.20 -8.61
N ASP A 518 19.47 -28.61 -8.80
CA ASP A 518 19.86 -30.02 -8.82
C ASP A 518 19.55 -30.72 -7.50
N ARG A 519 19.85 -30.05 -6.39
CA ARG A 519 19.56 -30.57 -5.04
C ARG A 519 18.04 -30.74 -4.83
N TYR A 520 17.24 -29.77 -5.24
CA TYR A 520 15.78 -29.85 -5.14
C TYR A 520 15.21 -30.96 -6.01
N CYS A 521 15.67 -31.11 -7.27
CA CYS A 521 15.25 -32.19 -8.15
C CYS A 521 15.57 -33.57 -7.57
N LYS A 522 16.80 -33.74 -7.06
CA LYS A 522 17.22 -35.01 -6.40
C LYS A 522 16.34 -35.30 -5.17
N ALA A 523 16.05 -34.31 -4.34
CA ALA A 523 15.20 -34.47 -3.16
C ALA A 523 13.76 -34.85 -3.50
N LYS A 524 13.27 -34.48 -4.70
CA LYS A 524 11.93 -34.80 -5.19
C LYS A 524 11.88 -36.01 -6.12
N GLY A 525 13.01 -36.69 -6.39
CA GLY A 525 13.09 -37.83 -7.31
C GLY A 525 12.84 -37.43 -8.78
N LEU A 526 13.04 -36.17 -9.13
CA LEU A 526 12.80 -35.64 -10.48
C LEU A 526 14.08 -35.72 -11.33
N VAL A 527 13.96 -36.21 -12.55
CA VAL A 527 15.08 -36.23 -13.53
C VAL A 527 15.09 -34.89 -14.27
N MET A 528 15.99 -33.99 -13.88
CA MET A 528 16.06 -32.61 -14.39
C MET A 528 16.10 -32.49 -15.93
N SER A 529 16.80 -33.41 -16.63
CA SER A 529 16.90 -33.37 -18.08
C SER A 529 15.57 -33.47 -18.82
N LYS A 530 14.55 -34.11 -18.23
CA LYS A 530 13.22 -34.22 -18.84
C LYS A 530 12.46 -32.88 -18.88
N TYR A 531 12.74 -31.98 -17.93
CA TYR A 531 12.03 -30.72 -17.76
C TYR A 531 12.77 -29.51 -18.32
N MET A 532 14.02 -29.67 -18.75
CA MET A 532 14.90 -28.58 -19.23
C MET A 532 14.82 -28.31 -20.72
N LYS A 533 13.67 -28.62 -21.37
CA LYS A 533 13.48 -28.28 -22.79
C LYS A 533 13.45 -26.75 -22.99
N PRO A 534 14.05 -26.22 -24.11
CA PRO A 534 14.08 -24.78 -24.37
C PRO A 534 12.70 -24.09 -24.37
N GLU A 535 11.65 -24.82 -24.76
CA GLU A 535 10.28 -24.32 -24.80
C GLU A 535 9.71 -24.08 -23.40
N TYR A 536 9.97 -24.98 -22.44
CA TYR A 536 9.54 -24.81 -21.05
C TYR A 536 10.33 -23.72 -20.36
N GLN A 537 11.64 -23.61 -20.66
CA GLN A 537 12.49 -22.53 -20.19
C GLN A 537 11.97 -21.17 -20.66
N LYS A 538 11.57 -21.05 -21.96
CA LYS A 538 10.97 -19.80 -22.49
C LYS A 538 9.71 -19.40 -21.77
N LYS A 539 8.79 -20.34 -21.50
CA LYS A 539 7.56 -20.06 -20.75
C LYS A 539 7.83 -19.67 -19.30
N CYS A 540 8.82 -20.32 -18.69
CA CYS A 540 9.27 -19.99 -17.33
C CYS A 540 9.90 -18.58 -17.30
N MET A 541 10.76 -18.25 -18.25
CA MET A 541 11.35 -16.92 -18.40
C MET A 541 10.30 -15.84 -18.59
N HIS A 542 9.28 -16.09 -19.42
CA HIS A 542 8.17 -15.18 -19.64
C HIS A 542 7.34 -14.95 -18.35
N LYS A 543 7.07 -16.02 -17.59
CA LYS A 543 6.34 -15.93 -16.32
C LYS A 543 7.04 -15.03 -15.30
N TYR A 544 8.37 -15.11 -15.21
CA TYR A 544 9.16 -14.33 -14.25
C TYR A 544 9.75 -13.03 -14.83
N GLY A 545 9.43 -12.70 -16.09
CA GLY A 545 9.90 -11.46 -16.76
C GLY A 545 11.41 -11.38 -16.98
N LEU A 546 12.11 -12.54 -17.05
CA LEU A 546 13.56 -12.62 -17.18
C LEU A 546 13.97 -12.92 -18.63
N LYS A 547 15.05 -12.27 -19.12
CA LYS A 547 15.45 -12.32 -20.53
C LYS A 547 16.18 -13.60 -20.95
N ASN A 548 16.85 -14.25 -20.03
CA ASN A 548 17.61 -15.48 -20.29
C ASN A 548 17.57 -16.44 -19.09
N TRP A 549 17.91 -17.72 -19.33
CA TRP A 549 17.90 -18.76 -18.31
C TRP A 549 18.92 -18.52 -17.19
N ASP A 550 20.08 -17.96 -17.52
CA ASP A 550 21.09 -17.61 -16.53
C ASP A 550 20.59 -16.57 -15.54
N SER A 551 19.68 -15.69 -15.95
CA SER A 551 19.04 -14.73 -15.02
C SER A 551 18.11 -15.43 -14.04
N ILE A 552 17.40 -16.52 -14.43
CA ILE A 552 16.62 -17.36 -13.52
C ILE A 552 17.55 -18.06 -12.51
N LEU A 553 18.64 -18.65 -12.99
CA LEU A 553 19.63 -19.32 -12.16
C LEU A 553 20.27 -18.34 -11.16
N ALA A 554 20.66 -17.15 -11.61
CA ALA A 554 21.19 -16.11 -10.75
C ALA A 554 20.15 -15.66 -9.71
N ALA A 555 18.86 -15.55 -10.10
CA ALA A 555 17.78 -15.20 -9.20
C ALA A 555 17.57 -16.25 -8.10
N ILE A 556 17.70 -17.53 -8.42
CA ILE A 556 17.66 -18.63 -7.43
C ILE A 556 18.89 -18.56 -6.52
N GLY A 557 20.09 -18.35 -7.08
CA GLY A 557 21.35 -18.35 -6.32
C GLY A 557 21.44 -17.24 -5.27
N HIS A 558 20.88 -16.05 -5.55
CA HIS A 558 20.82 -14.95 -4.59
C HIS A 558 19.54 -14.96 -3.71
N GLY A 559 18.61 -15.94 -3.91
CA GLY A 559 17.40 -16.10 -3.09
C GLY A 559 16.19 -15.27 -3.56
N GLY A 560 16.23 -14.63 -4.72
CA GLY A 560 15.11 -13.88 -5.30
C GLY A 560 14.00 -14.75 -5.90
N LEU A 561 14.32 -15.99 -6.27
CA LEU A 561 13.38 -17.03 -6.68
C LEU A 561 13.67 -18.30 -5.90
N LYS A 562 12.60 -18.98 -5.45
CA LYS A 562 12.74 -20.31 -4.84
C LYS A 562 12.85 -21.40 -5.92
N GLU A 563 13.79 -22.33 -5.76
CA GLU A 563 14.00 -23.46 -6.65
C GLU A 563 12.71 -24.25 -6.95
N GLY A 564 11.89 -24.48 -5.91
CA GLY A 564 10.61 -25.18 -6.05
C GLY A 564 9.59 -24.49 -6.95
N GLN A 565 9.57 -23.16 -6.99
CA GLN A 565 8.65 -22.39 -7.85
C GLN A 565 9.01 -22.58 -9.33
N VAL A 566 10.31 -22.58 -9.64
CA VAL A 566 10.82 -22.75 -11.00
C VAL A 566 10.60 -24.18 -11.47
N ILE A 567 10.95 -25.19 -10.66
CA ILE A 567 10.77 -26.60 -11.00
C ILE A 567 9.30 -26.96 -11.18
N ASN A 568 8.43 -26.54 -10.26
CA ASN A 568 6.99 -26.80 -10.38
C ASN A 568 6.40 -26.21 -11.67
N LYS A 569 6.90 -25.05 -12.12
CA LYS A 569 6.48 -24.46 -13.39
C LYS A 569 6.97 -25.27 -14.60
N LEU A 570 8.20 -25.74 -14.58
CA LEU A 570 8.72 -26.59 -15.65
C LEU A 570 7.96 -27.92 -15.73
N VAL A 571 7.64 -28.54 -14.58
CA VAL A 571 6.82 -29.76 -14.50
C VAL A 571 5.40 -29.51 -15.02
N GLU A 572 4.78 -28.40 -14.65
CA GLU A 572 3.45 -28.02 -15.16
C GLU A 572 3.40 -27.94 -16.69
N GLU A 573 4.43 -27.35 -17.30
CA GLU A 573 4.50 -27.23 -18.77
C GLU A 573 4.79 -28.57 -19.45
N TYR A 574 5.60 -29.42 -18.83
CA TYR A 574 5.84 -30.81 -19.29
C TYR A 574 4.53 -31.62 -19.24
N ASP A 575 3.78 -31.53 -18.15
CA ASP A 575 2.51 -32.28 -17.98
C ASP A 575 1.44 -31.78 -18.96
N LYS A 576 1.40 -30.49 -19.27
CA LYS A 576 0.50 -29.92 -20.29
C LYS A 576 0.77 -30.45 -21.69
N GLU A 577 2.06 -30.61 -22.06
CA GLU A 577 2.45 -31.16 -23.36
C GLU A 577 2.09 -32.64 -23.47
N ASN A 578 2.35 -33.40 -22.43
CA ASN A 578 2.03 -34.85 -22.42
C ASN A 578 0.53 -35.12 -22.41
N ARG A 579 -0.28 -34.25 -21.74
CA ARG A 579 -1.75 -34.35 -21.78
C ARG A 579 -2.37 -34.05 -23.16
N LYS A 580 -1.71 -33.24 -23.98
CA LYS A 580 -2.14 -32.96 -25.36
C LYS A 580 -1.89 -34.11 -26.34
N ASN A 581 -1.00 -35.03 -26.00
CA ASN A 581 -0.60 -36.14 -26.85
C ASN A 581 -1.26 -37.49 -26.47
N LEU A 582 -2.09 -37.51 -25.41
CA LEU A 582 -2.85 -38.69 -25.01
C LEU A 582 -4.21 -38.69 -25.73
N THR A 583 -4.46 -39.71 -26.55
CA THR A 583 -5.78 -39.99 -27.07
C THR A 583 -6.67 -40.57 -25.94
N ASP A 584 -8.00 -40.44 -26.06
CA ASP A 584 -8.96 -40.95 -25.04
C ASP A 584 -8.78 -42.44 -24.73
N GLN A 585 -8.23 -43.21 -25.69
CA GLN A 585 -7.92 -44.64 -25.56
C GLN A 585 -6.70 -44.92 -24.69
N ASP A 586 -5.68 -44.06 -24.73
CA ASP A 586 -4.49 -44.19 -23.88
C ASP A 586 -4.78 -43.84 -22.42
N ALA A 587 -5.69 -42.90 -22.19
CA ALA A 587 -6.15 -42.53 -20.84
C ALA A 587 -6.92 -43.66 -20.16
N LEU A 588 -7.73 -44.44 -20.93
CA LEU A 588 -8.45 -45.62 -20.42
C LEU A 588 -7.50 -46.79 -20.11
N ASN A 589 -6.50 -47.04 -20.95
CA ASN A 589 -5.48 -48.04 -20.72
C ASN A 589 -4.59 -47.78 -19.51
N GLU A 590 -4.21 -46.50 -19.26
CA GLU A 590 -3.43 -46.10 -18.06
C GLU A 590 -4.26 -46.27 -16.76
N ILE A 591 -5.57 -46.09 -16.82
CA ILE A 591 -6.46 -46.32 -15.67
C ILE A 591 -6.60 -47.81 -15.38
N GLU A 592 -6.67 -48.65 -16.43
CA GLU A 592 -6.76 -50.12 -16.26
C GLU A 592 -5.43 -50.74 -15.81
N GLU A 593 -4.26 -50.27 -16.28
CA GLU A 593 -2.96 -50.74 -15.80
C GLU A 593 -2.67 -50.29 -14.36
N LYS A 594 -3.00 -49.06 -13.98
CA LYS A 594 -2.87 -48.57 -12.60
C LYS A 594 -3.78 -49.33 -11.62
N ASN A 595 -4.91 -49.85 -12.09
CA ASN A 595 -5.80 -50.69 -11.26
C ASN A 595 -5.34 -52.17 -11.13
N LYS A 596 -4.53 -52.69 -12.07
CA LYS A 596 -3.98 -54.04 -12.00
C LYS A 596 -2.71 -54.18 -11.14
N THR A 597 -1.93 -53.10 -10.99
CA THR A 597 -0.71 -53.10 -10.19
C THR A 597 -0.92 -52.72 -8.71
N LYS A 598 -2.11 -52.27 -8.32
CA LYS A 598 -2.42 -51.85 -6.93
C LYS A 598 -3.03 -52.98 -6.04
N ALA A 599 -2.96 -54.22 -6.45
CA ALA A 599 -3.48 -55.35 -5.64
C ALA A 599 -2.48 -55.91 -4.60
N VAL A 600 -1.23 -55.47 -4.55
CA VAL A 600 -0.24 -55.91 -3.56
C VAL A 600 0.73 -54.78 -3.25
N GLU A 601 0.32 -53.96 -2.29
CA GLU A 601 1.18 -53.33 -1.28
C GLU A 601 0.33 -52.36 -0.49
N LYS A 602 0.09 -52.68 0.81
CA LYS A 602 -0.44 -51.71 1.79
C LYS A 602 0.58 -50.56 1.90
N ALA A 603 0.36 -49.47 1.17
CA ALA A 603 1.13 -48.27 1.33
C ALA A 603 0.77 -47.66 2.68
N ARG A 604 1.72 -47.66 3.61
CA ARG A 604 1.64 -46.96 4.90
C ARG A 604 1.46 -45.45 4.64
N SER A 605 0.40 -44.87 5.23
CA SER A 605 0.23 -43.42 5.16
C SER A 605 1.32 -42.74 5.99
N LYS A 606 2.03 -41.73 5.42
CA LYS A 606 3.04 -40.96 6.16
C LYS A 606 2.46 -40.04 7.23
N SER A 607 1.15 -39.98 7.40
CA SER A 607 0.47 -39.03 8.29
C SER A 607 -0.22 -39.68 9.49
N GLY A 608 -0.18 -41.01 9.63
CA GLY A 608 -0.82 -41.72 10.75
C GLY A 608 -2.36 -41.58 10.81
N ILE A 609 -3.01 -41.23 9.70
CA ILE A 609 -4.44 -41.03 9.64
C ILE A 609 -5.03 -41.79 8.44
N THR A 610 -6.11 -42.52 8.69
CA THR A 610 -6.93 -43.18 7.67
C THR A 610 -8.19 -42.34 7.42
N VAL A 611 -8.47 -42.05 6.16
CA VAL A 611 -9.68 -41.33 5.73
C VAL A 611 -10.56 -42.33 4.98
N ARG A 612 -11.80 -42.51 5.42
CA ARG A 612 -12.72 -43.50 4.80
C ARG A 612 -13.01 -43.16 3.36
N GLY A 613 -12.74 -44.13 2.46
CA GLY A 613 -13.08 -44.06 1.03
C GLY A 613 -12.10 -43.32 0.12
N ILE A 614 -10.99 -42.80 0.62
CA ILE A 614 -10.00 -42.11 -0.21
C ILE A 614 -8.59 -42.53 0.19
N HIS A 615 -7.87 -43.15 -0.77
CA HIS A 615 -6.48 -43.52 -0.62
C HIS A 615 -5.57 -42.49 -1.30
N ASP A 616 -4.41 -42.21 -0.70
CA ASP A 616 -3.33 -41.36 -1.28
C ASP A 616 -3.63 -39.85 -1.38
N VAL A 617 -4.32 -39.29 -0.38
CA VAL A 617 -4.61 -37.85 -0.31
C VAL A 617 -3.65 -37.13 0.64
N SER A 618 -3.22 -35.93 0.25
CA SER A 618 -2.45 -35.05 1.13
C SER A 618 -3.30 -34.59 2.31
N VAL A 619 -2.97 -35.09 3.50
CA VAL A 619 -3.62 -34.75 4.76
C VAL A 619 -2.84 -33.64 5.45
N ARG A 620 -3.54 -32.66 6.05
CA ARG A 620 -2.93 -31.58 6.83
C ARG A 620 -3.68 -31.37 8.13
N PHE A 621 -2.95 -31.21 9.23
CA PHE A 621 -3.54 -30.85 10.50
C PHE A 621 -3.95 -29.37 10.52
N SER A 622 -5.16 -29.12 11.00
CA SER A 622 -5.68 -27.77 11.12
C SER A 622 -5.03 -27.01 12.26
N LYS A 623 -4.63 -25.77 11.99
CA LYS A 623 -4.02 -24.89 13.00
C LYS A 623 -5.03 -24.35 14.00
N CYS A 624 -6.33 -24.34 13.67
CA CYS A 624 -7.34 -23.76 14.56
C CYS A 624 -7.61 -24.62 15.80
N CYS A 625 -7.49 -25.96 15.70
CA CYS A 625 -7.76 -26.87 16.81
C CYS A 625 -6.61 -27.81 17.13
N SER A 626 -5.55 -27.81 16.32
CA SER A 626 -4.30 -28.58 16.52
C SER A 626 -4.55 -30.01 17.04
N PRO A 627 -5.17 -30.92 16.21
CA PRO A 627 -5.51 -32.27 16.63
C PRO A 627 -4.25 -33.11 16.90
N VAL A 628 -4.30 -33.92 17.93
CA VAL A 628 -3.23 -34.85 18.32
C VAL A 628 -3.76 -36.28 18.41
N PRO A 629 -2.91 -37.32 18.32
CA PRO A 629 -3.34 -38.70 18.45
C PRO A 629 -4.14 -38.92 19.73
N GLY A 630 -5.33 -39.60 19.57
CA GLY A 630 -6.30 -39.83 20.63
C GLY A 630 -7.45 -38.80 20.65
N ASP A 631 -7.40 -37.71 19.86
CA ASP A 631 -8.57 -36.84 19.65
C ASP A 631 -9.56 -37.49 18.68
N GLU A 632 -10.87 -37.23 18.86
CA GLU A 632 -11.86 -37.50 17.82
C GLU A 632 -11.68 -36.48 16.68
N ILE A 633 -11.45 -36.98 15.46
CA ILE A 633 -11.12 -36.16 14.30
C ILE A 633 -12.10 -36.29 13.16
N ILE A 634 -12.19 -35.26 12.34
CA ILE A 634 -12.98 -35.21 11.12
C ILE A 634 -12.17 -34.51 10.02
N GLY A 635 -12.26 -35.05 8.81
CA GLY A 635 -11.63 -34.48 7.62
C GLY A 635 -12.53 -33.45 6.93
N PHE A 636 -11.97 -32.32 6.52
CA PHE A 636 -12.65 -31.36 5.67
C PHE A 636 -11.95 -31.28 4.30
N VAL A 637 -12.68 -31.61 3.23
CA VAL A 637 -12.14 -31.57 1.87
C VAL A 637 -11.99 -30.16 1.39
N THR A 638 -10.74 -29.72 1.22
CA THR A 638 -10.42 -28.36 0.76
C THR A 638 -10.29 -28.32 -0.76
N ARG A 639 -10.72 -27.22 -1.39
CA ARG A 639 -10.58 -27.05 -2.85
C ARG A 639 -9.11 -26.87 -3.22
N GLY A 640 -8.49 -27.94 -3.76
CA GLY A 640 -7.11 -27.90 -4.30
C GLY A 640 -5.96 -28.05 -3.31
N ARG A 641 -6.22 -28.32 -1.98
CA ARG A 641 -5.17 -28.46 -0.94
C ARG A 641 -5.22 -29.78 -0.15
N GLY A 642 -5.99 -30.76 -0.60
CA GLY A 642 -6.16 -32.03 0.12
C GLY A 642 -7.18 -31.92 1.26
N ILE A 643 -7.05 -32.79 2.27
CA ILE A 643 -7.96 -32.88 3.40
C ILE A 643 -7.33 -32.19 4.61
N SER A 644 -8.07 -31.27 5.24
CA SER A 644 -7.72 -30.65 6.49
C SER A 644 -8.36 -31.41 7.65
N ILE A 645 -7.56 -31.91 8.57
CA ILE A 645 -8.03 -32.66 9.74
C ILE A 645 -8.30 -31.70 10.89
N HIS A 646 -9.50 -31.74 11.41
CA HIS A 646 -9.96 -30.98 12.55
C HIS A 646 -10.41 -31.92 13.66
N ARG A 647 -10.45 -31.43 14.89
CA ARG A 647 -11.16 -32.08 15.98
C ARG A 647 -12.68 -31.93 15.75
N THR A 648 -13.47 -32.90 16.20
CA THR A 648 -14.91 -32.84 16.09
C THR A 648 -15.56 -31.72 16.89
N ASP A 649 -14.93 -31.29 17.98
CA ASP A 649 -15.34 -30.16 18.85
C ASP A 649 -14.84 -28.78 18.37
N CYS A 650 -14.18 -28.69 17.23
CA CYS A 650 -13.66 -27.43 16.70
C CYS A 650 -14.80 -26.44 16.35
N VAL A 651 -14.71 -25.20 16.84
CA VAL A 651 -15.71 -24.15 16.60
C VAL A 651 -15.94 -23.94 15.10
N ASN A 652 -14.90 -24.02 14.27
CA ASN A 652 -15.02 -23.89 12.82
C ASN A 652 -15.77 -25.05 12.14
N ILE A 653 -15.79 -26.23 12.75
CA ILE A 653 -16.58 -27.38 12.29
C ILE A 653 -18.02 -27.25 12.81
N LEU A 654 -18.21 -26.91 14.08
CA LEU A 654 -19.53 -26.78 14.70
C LEU A 654 -20.35 -25.63 14.10
N SER A 655 -19.69 -24.51 13.77
CA SER A 655 -20.33 -23.31 13.18
C SER A 655 -20.42 -23.34 11.64
N MET A 656 -20.10 -24.48 11.01
CA MET A 656 -20.03 -24.59 9.56
C MET A 656 -21.42 -24.50 8.92
N PRO A 657 -21.58 -23.71 7.82
CA PRO A 657 -22.83 -23.65 7.06
C PRO A 657 -23.23 -25.02 6.48
N GLU A 658 -24.52 -25.27 6.38
CA GLU A 658 -25.06 -26.56 5.91
C GLU A 658 -24.59 -26.92 4.48
N SER A 659 -24.36 -25.92 3.63
CA SER A 659 -23.79 -26.07 2.28
C SER A 659 -22.37 -26.66 2.25
N ASP A 660 -21.57 -26.45 3.29
CA ASP A 660 -20.19 -26.93 3.37
C ASP A 660 -20.07 -28.25 4.17
N ARG A 661 -21.09 -28.63 4.91
CA ARG A 661 -21.11 -29.92 5.65
C ARG A 661 -21.01 -31.15 4.74
N ALA A 662 -21.47 -31.07 3.50
CA ALA A 662 -21.31 -32.13 2.49
C ALA A 662 -19.83 -32.41 2.12
N ARG A 663 -18.89 -31.57 2.57
CA ARG A 663 -17.45 -31.73 2.37
C ARG A 663 -16.71 -32.32 3.58
N LEU A 664 -17.45 -32.67 4.63
CA LEU A 664 -16.91 -33.39 5.78
C LEU A 664 -16.80 -34.88 5.42
N ILE A 665 -15.72 -35.50 5.87
CA ILE A 665 -15.42 -36.93 5.62
C ILE A 665 -14.86 -37.52 6.93
N ASP A 666 -15.25 -38.78 7.20
CA ASP A 666 -14.79 -39.48 8.38
C ASP A 666 -13.28 -39.72 8.31
N ALA A 667 -12.59 -39.40 9.39
CA ALA A 667 -11.17 -39.59 9.55
C ALA A 667 -10.88 -40.23 10.91
N GLU A 668 -9.96 -41.18 10.96
CA GLU A 668 -9.57 -41.91 12.17
C GLU A 668 -8.06 -42.01 12.26
N TRP A 669 -7.53 -41.99 13.49
CA TRP A 669 -6.10 -42.24 13.72
C TRP A 669 -5.79 -43.71 13.48
N GLU A 670 -4.63 -44.00 12.89
CA GLU A 670 -4.15 -45.38 12.78
C GLU A 670 -3.72 -45.89 14.16
N GLU A 671 -4.06 -47.14 14.52
CA GLU A 671 -3.75 -47.73 15.81
C GLU A 671 -2.24 -47.72 16.12
N GLU A 672 -1.39 -47.87 15.08
CA GLU A 672 0.06 -47.78 15.23
C GLU A 672 0.59 -46.34 15.55
N ALA A 673 -0.16 -45.33 15.19
CA ALA A 673 0.20 -43.91 15.49
C ALA A 673 -0.08 -43.57 16.95
N VAL A 674 -1.03 -44.26 17.58
CA VAL A 674 -1.39 -44.08 18.99
C VAL A 674 -0.43 -44.87 19.92
N GLU A 675 0.06 -46.05 19.46
CA GLU A 675 0.87 -46.92 20.30
C GLU A 675 2.39 -46.69 20.21
N LYS A 676 2.92 -46.17 19.13
CA LYS A 676 4.36 -46.02 18.87
C LYS A 676 4.87 -44.58 18.90
N GLY A 677 4.65 -43.83 19.92
CA GLY A 677 5.20 -42.49 20.24
C GLY A 677 6.50 -42.02 19.52
N GLY A 678 6.49 -41.98 18.18
CA GLY A 678 7.65 -41.64 17.37
C GLY A 678 7.56 -40.26 16.65
N GLU A 679 6.37 -39.74 16.46
CA GLU A 679 6.16 -38.40 15.89
C GLU A 679 5.56 -37.46 16.93
N LEU A 680 6.07 -36.22 16.99
CA LEU A 680 5.58 -35.17 17.89
C LEU A 680 4.61 -34.29 17.18
N TYR A 681 3.49 -33.97 17.83
CA TYR A 681 2.39 -33.15 17.29
C TYR A 681 2.31 -31.82 18.01
N MET A 682 2.19 -30.73 17.25
CA MET A 682 2.06 -29.39 17.80
C MET A 682 0.68 -29.18 18.42
N THR A 683 0.64 -28.74 19.68
CA THR A 683 -0.60 -28.35 20.36
C THR A 683 -0.46 -27.00 21.04
N GLU A 684 -1.61 -26.38 21.36
CA GLU A 684 -1.68 -25.08 22.01
C GLU A 684 -2.72 -25.10 23.14
N ILE A 685 -2.32 -24.56 24.29
CA ILE A 685 -3.22 -24.33 25.43
C ILE A 685 -3.24 -22.87 25.82
N CYS A 686 -4.39 -22.42 26.31
CA CYS A 686 -4.61 -21.10 26.89
C CYS A 686 -4.81 -21.23 28.40
N LEU A 687 -3.90 -20.69 29.19
CA LEU A 687 -3.89 -20.74 30.65
C LEU A 687 -4.31 -19.39 31.21
N TYR A 688 -5.33 -19.40 32.05
CA TYR A 688 -5.82 -18.24 32.79
C TYR A 688 -5.34 -18.30 34.23
N ALA A 689 -4.69 -17.23 34.67
CA ALA A 689 -4.10 -17.22 36.05
C ALA A 689 -4.15 -15.80 36.65
N HIS A 690 -4.07 -15.74 37.97
CA HIS A 690 -3.75 -14.48 38.67
C HIS A 690 -2.30 -14.09 38.39
N ASN A 691 -2.10 -12.86 37.89
CA ASN A 691 -0.76 -12.36 37.59
C ASN A 691 0.05 -12.17 38.89
N ARG A 692 1.16 -12.87 38.97
CA ARG A 692 2.15 -12.72 40.07
C ARG A 692 3.56 -12.88 39.52
N THR A 693 4.53 -12.34 40.29
CA THR A 693 5.94 -12.53 39.99
C THR A 693 6.29 -14.03 40.09
N GLY A 694 6.94 -14.58 39.07
CA GLY A 694 7.39 -15.96 39.03
C GLY A 694 6.43 -16.97 38.39
N ILE A 695 5.21 -16.59 37.96
CA ILE A 695 4.27 -17.54 37.38
C ILE A 695 4.81 -18.23 36.11
N LEU A 696 5.54 -17.53 35.25
CA LEU A 696 6.17 -18.13 34.07
C LEU A 696 7.30 -19.10 34.44
N LEU A 697 7.99 -18.83 35.56
CA LEU A 697 9.01 -19.73 36.06
C LEU A 697 8.39 -21.04 36.56
N ASP A 698 7.28 -20.99 37.29
CA ASP A 698 6.58 -22.16 37.76
C ASP A 698 6.02 -23.00 36.63
N ILE A 699 5.43 -22.35 35.61
CA ILE A 699 4.99 -23.01 34.36
C ILE A 699 6.18 -23.69 33.68
N SER A 700 7.30 -22.98 33.48
CA SER A 700 8.49 -23.53 32.83
C SER A 700 9.10 -24.74 33.60
N LYS A 701 9.02 -24.75 34.95
CA LYS A 701 9.44 -25.90 35.75
C LYS A 701 8.64 -27.17 35.44
N VAL A 702 7.32 -27.04 35.27
CA VAL A 702 6.46 -28.17 34.90
C VAL A 702 6.85 -28.77 33.55
N PHE A 703 7.11 -27.93 32.55
CA PHE A 703 7.55 -28.40 31.24
C PHE A 703 8.96 -29.03 31.28
N MET A 704 9.85 -28.45 32.07
CA MET A 704 11.22 -28.98 32.26
C MET A 704 11.19 -30.33 32.94
N GLU A 705 10.36 -30.52 34.01
CA GLU A 705 10.16 -31.80 34.66
C GLU A 705 9.64 -32.90 33.76
N LEU A 706 8.75 -32.53 32.82
CA LEU A 706 8.15 -33.43 31.85
C LEU A 706 9.02 -33.61 30.59
N LYS A 707 10.13 -32.88 30.49
CA LYS A 707 11.05 -32.87 29.33
C LYS A 707 10.33 -32.52 28.02
N VAL A 708 9.34 -31.61 28.08
CA VAL A 708 8.59 -31.11 26.93
C VAL A 708 9.13 -29.73 26.55
N ASP A 709 9.44 -29.56 25.29
CA ASP A 709 10.00 -28.31 24.74
C ASP A 709 8.91 -27.32 24.37
N ILE A 710 8.95 -26.11 24.98
CA ILE A 710 7.99 -25.04 24.69
C ILE A 710 8.46 -24.30 23.42
N LYS A 711 7.64 -24.29 22.35
CA LYS A 711 7.97 -23.64 21.09
C LYS A 711 7.60 -22.15 21.09
N SER A 712 6.51 -21.77 21.74
CA SER A 712 6.15 -20.35 21.90
C SER A 712 5.40 -20.09 23.20
N VAL A 713 5.59 -18.87 23.73
CA VAL A 713 4.86 -18.34 24.89
C VAL A 713 4.39 -16.93 24.56
N SER A 714 3.10 -16.67 24.74
CA SER A 714 2.53 -15.34 24.64
C SER A 714 1.74 -15.02 25.90
N THR A 715 2.02 -13.87 26.51
CA THR A 715 1.38 -13.46 27.76
C THR A 715 0.70 -12.13 27.60
N ARG A 716 -0.56 -12.02 28.06
CA ARG A 716 -1.33 -10.78 28.16
C ARG A 716 -1.87 -10.63 29.57
N THR A 717 -1.68 -9.47 30.18
CA THR A 717 -2.22 -9.17 31.51
C THR A 717 -3.32 -8.12 31.37
N SER A 718 -4.48 -8.39 31.98
CA SER A 718 -5.60 -7.43 32.04
C SER A 718 -5.35 -6.39 33.15
N LYS A 719 -6.05 -5.25 33.09
CA LYS A 719 -6.02 -4.22 34.14
C LYS A 719 -6.52 -4.74 35.51
N GLN A 720 -7.20 -5.88 35.53
CA GLN A 720 -7.76 -6.51 36.73
C GLN A 720 -6.80 -7.54 37.34
N GLY A 721 -5.56 -7.64 36.87
CA GLY A 721 -4.57 -8.55 37.41
C GLY A 721 -4.71 -10.02 36.94
N LEU A 722 -5.52 -10.29 35.90
CA LEU A 722 -5.63 -11.60 35.29
C LEU A 722 -4.63 -11.71 34.13
N ALA A 723 -3.83 -12.79 34.12
CA ALA A 723 -2.91 -13.13 33.05
C ALA A 723 -3.50 -14.24 32.18
N THR A 724 -3.51 -14.01 30.88
CA THR A 724 -3.80 -15.03 29.86
C THR A 724 -2.46 -15.42 29.20
N ILE A 725 -2.08 -16.69 29.35
CA ILE A 725 -0.80 -17.24 28.89
C ILE A 725 -1.09 -18.31 27.84
N VAL A 726 -0.70 -18.07 26.60
CA VAL A 726 -0.83 -19.03 25.52
C VAL A 726 0.50 -19.74 25.33
N LEU A 727 0.48 -21.07 25.38
CA LEU A 727 1.63 -21.95 25.30
C LEU A 727 1.48 -22.92 24.13
N SER A 728 2.44 -22.92 23.19
CA SER A 728 2.50 -23.90 22.11
C SER A 728 3.71 -24.82 22.32
N PHE A 729 3.50 -26.13 22.22
CA PHE A 729 4.50 -27.17 22.46
C PHE A 729 4.18 -28.43 21.65
N GLU A 730 5.14 -29.37 21.60
CA GLU A 730 5.03 -30.64 20.90
C GLU A 730 4.88 -31.82 21.86
N ILE A 731 3.93 -32.73 21.58
CA ILE A 731 3.62 -33.91 22.39
C ILE A 731 3.29 -35.13 21.52
N GLY A 732 3.39 -36.33 22.10
CA GLY A 732 3.09 -37.59 21.42
C GLY A 732 1.60 -37.89 21.26
N GLY A 733 0.73 -37.40 22.15
CA GLY A 733 -0.71 -37.66 22.10
C GLY A 733 -1.51 -36.97 23.21
N ILE A 734 -2.79 -37.35 23.32
CA ILE A 734 -3.74 -36.74 24.26
C ILE A 734 -3.40 -37.04 25.71
N ASP A 735 -2.79 -38.21 26.03
CA ASP A 735 -2.42 -38.61 27.38
C ASP A 735 -1.31 -37.70 27.92
N ASP A 736 -0.33 -37.35 27.09
CA ASP A 736 0.73 -36.42 27.47
C ASP A 736 0.12 -35.03 27.76
N LEU A 737 -0.81 -34.60 26.93
CA LEU A 737 -1.51 -33.32 27.11
C LEU A 737 -2.25 -33.29 28.44
N ASN A 738 -3.02 -34.33 28.74
CA ASN A 738 -3.78 -34.44 29.99
C ASN A 738 -2.87 -34.45 31.21
N HIS A 739 -1.71 -35.09 31.10
CA HIS A 739 -0.70 -35.09 32.19
C HIS A 739 -0.11 -33.71 32.43
N ILE A 740 0.18 -32.97 31.37
CA ILE A 740 0.67 -31.58 31.43
C ILE A 740 -0.40 -30.66 32.04
N ILE A 741 -1.64 -30.75 31.58
CA ILE A 741 -2.76 -29.92 32.08
C ILE A 741 -2.98 -30.20 33.56
N LYS A 742 -2.95 -31.47 34.00
CA LYS A 742 -3.12 -31.82 35.40
C LYS A 742 -2.01 -31.24 36.30
N LYS A 743 -0.75 -31.25 35.84
CA LYS A 743 0.36 -30.62 36.61
C LYS A 743 0.25 -29.09 36.62
N LEU A 744 -0.13 -28.45 35.52
CA LEU A 744 -0.29 -27.01 35.46
C LEU A 744 -1.47 -26.52 36.32
N ARG A 745 -2.54 -27.29 36.47
CA ARG A 745 -3.67 -26.98 37.37
C ARG A 745 -3.27 -26.97 38.86
N ASN A 746 -2.20 -27.65 39.24
CA ASN A 746 -1.67 -27.64 40.59
C ASN A 746 -0.91 -26.37 40.97
N ILE A 747 -0.66 -25.46 40.03
CA ILE A 747 -0.04 -24.16 40.33
C ILE A 747 -1.07 -23.26 40.96
N GLU A 748 -0.84 -22.80 42.20
CA GLU A 748 -1.81 -22.07 43.06
C GLU A 748 -2.48 -20.83 42.40
N SER A 749 -1.82 -20.20 41.42
CA SER A 749 -2.35 -19.03 40.74
C SER A 749 -3.10 -19.34 39.45
N VAL A 750 -3.16 -20.59 38.99
CA VAL A 750 -3.87 -21.02 37.81
C VAL A 750 -5.37 -21.13 38.10
N ILE A 751 -6.19 -20.44 37.30
CA ILE A 751 -7.65 -20.41 37.45
C ILE A 751 -8.26 -21.47 36.55
N ASP A 752 -7.88 -21.49 35.27
CA ASP A 752 -8.38 -22.46 34.31
C ASP A 752 -7.38 -22.65 33.17
N ILE A 753 -7.52 -23.80 32.48
CA ILE A 753 -6.70 -24.15 31.31
C ILE A 753 -7.64 -24.69 30.23
N GLU A 754 -7.66 -23.99 29.11
CA GLU A 754 -8.42 -24.36 27.93
C GLU A 754 -7.47 -24.78 26.79
N ARG A 755 -7.90 -25.74 26.01
CA ARG A 755 -7.24 -26.08 24.77
C ARG A 755 -7.77 -25.17 23.67
N SER A 756 -6.89 -24.65 22.81
CA SER A 756 -7.32 -23.81 21.69
C SER A 756 -8.41 -24.52 20.87
N ALA A 757 -9.58 -23.90 20.79
CA ALA A 757 -10.74 -24.45 20.12
C ALA A 757 -11.00 -23.81 18.71
N GLY A 758 -10.07 -22.91 18.24
CA GLY A 758 -10.17 -22.29 16.93
C GLY A 758 -10.36 -20.79 16.94
#